data_8b53d45de461e80644be9783a0503254
#
_entry.id   8b53d45de461e80644be9783a0503254
#
_cell.length_a   1.000
_cell.length_b   1.000
_cell.length_c   1.000
_cell.angle_alpha   90.00
_cell.angle_beta   90.00
_cell.angle_gamma   90.00
#
_symmetry.space_group_name_H-M   'P 1'
#
loop_
_entity.id
_entity.type
_entity.pdbx_description
1 polymer ?
#
loop_
_entity_poly.entity_id
_entity_poly.type
_entity_poly.pdbx_seq_one_letter_code
_entity_poly.pdbx_strand_id
1 'polypeptide(L)'
;MLKLAYGLSFAELHERDGLVRLDAAFLDHLGAAESALRPQLEAARAGPSLDSKAESALILEIAPHLDDFLAELFGIQAEFRALAARHSELAPLYNIKRQFVQRRAGNKVKPEEAAKLDGPALEARLRKNHLDGRFDELTFAKSVTHWLAHEAEHAVALDLALKYSAWALHTAAGREHVKAGVLFKAPAKIDPHNLLVHAQRSDSEGVVTYTIRPEHIRRRKGFALTDPGTDLVGALDQANYCIWCHTQGKDSCSKGLKEKPSADAPHETVFKKSPFGVTLAGCPLEEKISEFHTLKAQGNALSALAVIAIDNPMAAATGHRICNDCMKSCIFQKQEPVNIPQIETRTLKDVLELPWGFEIYSLLTRWNPLNFRRPLPLPATGYKVLIAGMGPAGFTLAHYLMNEGHGVAGIDGLKIEPLPARFSGIKADGSRAPVEPIRDVQTLYESLDDRVMAGFGGVAEYGITVRWDKNFLKLVRLLLERRAEFAMYGGVRFGGTVTVEDAFELGFDHVALCMGAGKPTVLDIPNGLARGVRAASDFLMALQLTGAAKTDSIANMQLRLPVVVVGGGLTAIDTATESLAYYPLQVEKFLMRYETLAADSGEDAVREKWDDQEREIAEEFLAHARAVREERALAAREGRAARIVEIGRAHV
;
A
#
# COMPACT_ATOMS: atom_id res chain seq x y z
N MET A 1 21.49 18.55 -10.86
CA MET A 1 21.34 17.67 -12.06
C MET A 1 21.87 16.30 -11.67
N LEU A 2 21.16 15.23 -11.96
CA LEU A 2 21.61 13.84 -11.69
C LEU A 2 22.87 13.53 -12.53
N LYS A 3 23.90 13.06 -11.85
CA LYS A 3 25.10 12.49 -12.50
C LYS A 3 25.19 11.04 -12.07
N LEU A 4 25.09 10.14 -13.01
CA LEU A 4 25.25 8.71 -12.76
C LEU A 4 26.74 8.34 -12.76
N ALA A 5 27.10 7.33 -11.97
CA ALA A 5 28.40 6.69 -12.04
C ALA A 5 28.54 5.81 -13.31
N TYR A 6 29.68 5.16 -13.48
CA TYR A 6 29.98 4.21 -14.56
C TYR A 6 29.84 4.77 -15.99
N GLY A 7 29.91 6.11 -16.14
CA GLY A 7 29.87 6.76 -17.47
C GLY A 7 28.52 6.65 -18.19
N LEU A 8 27.45 6.39 -17.46
CA LEU A 8 26.09 6.31 -17.98
C LEU A 8 25.38 7.66 -17.88
N SER A 9 24.55 7.98 -18.87
CA SER A 9 23.61 9.10 -18.81
C SER A 9 22.23 8.63 -18.34
N PHE A 10 21.41 9.56 -17.83
CA PHE A 10 20.07 9.24 -17.40
C PHE A 10 19.18 8.74 -18.55
N ALA A 11 19.35 9.28 -19.76
CA ALA A 11 18.60 8.84 -20.93
C ALA A 11 18.87 7.37 -21.28
N GLU A 12 20.12 6.93 -21.16
CA GLU A 12 20.51 5.54 -21.44
C GLU A 12 19.84 4.53 -20.50
N LEU A 13 19.44 4.93 -19.29
CA LEU A 13 18.65 4.05 -18.41
C LEU A 13 17.26 3.73 -18.96
N HIS A 14 16.78 4.43 -19.98
CA HIS A 14 15.51 4.19 -20.64
C HIS A 14 15.66 3.39 -21.95
N GLU A 15 16.87 3.13 -22.37
CA GLU A 15 17.21 2.42 -23.61
C GLU A 15 17.78 1.04 -23.29
N ARG A 16 17.39 0.03 -24.08
CA ARG A 16 17.85 -1.35 -23.86
C ARG A 16 19.38 -1.47 -23.89
N ASP A 17 20.06 -0.81 -24.84
CA ASP A 17 21.52 -0.88 -24.97
C ASP A 17 22.21 -0.24 -23.75
N GLY A 18 21.64 0.82 -23.22
CA GLY A 18 22.10 1.43 -21.97
C GLY A 18 21.95 0.48 -20.78
N LEU A 19 20.82 -0.25 -20.69
CA LEU A 19 20.61 -1.27 -19.66
C LEU A 19 21.58 -2.45 -19.79
N VAL A 20 21.97 -2.85 -21.00
CA VAL A 20 23.00 -3.88 -21.23
C VAL A 20 24.36 -3.39 -20.73
N ARG A 21 24.72 -2.14 -20.97
CA ARG A 21 25.95 -1.53 -20.43
C ARG A 21 25.92 -1.45 -18.90
N LEU A 22 24.77 -1.10 -18.34
CA LEU A 22 24.55 -1.06 -16.89
C LEU A 22 24.74 -2.45 -16.27
N ASP A 23 24.16 -3.49 -16.89
CA ASP A 23 24.31 -4.87 -16.43
C ASP A 23 25.76 -5.36 -16.46
N ALA A 24 26.50 -5.02 -17.52
CA ALA A 24 27.93 -5.30 -17.61
C ALA A 24 28.73 -4.59 -16.49
N ALA A 25 28.42 -3.32 -16.21
CA ALA A 25 29.02 -2.57 -15.10
C ALA A 25 28.72 -3.21 -13.73
N PHE A 26 27.49 -3.70 -13.53
CA PHE A 26 27.14 -4.43 -12.31
C PHE A 26 27.92 -5.74 -12.18
N LEU A 27 28.05 -6.52 -13.26
CA LEU A 27 28.84 -7.76 -13.25
C LEU A 27 30.33 -7.51 -12.94
N ASP A 28 30.89 -6.42 -13.44
CA ASP A 28 32.26 -6.00 -13.13
C ASP A 28 32.39 -5.57 -11.67
N HIS A 29 31.43 -4.79 -11.14
CA HIS A 29 31.37 -4.40 -9.73
C HIS A 29 31.27 -5.63 -8.82
N LEU A 30 30.38 -6.56 -9.14
CA LEU A 30 30.18 -7.81 -8.38
C LEU A 30 31.45 -8.66 -8.37
N GLY A 31 32.11 -8.82 -9.53
CA GLY A 31 33.35 -9.58 -9.66
C GLY A 31 34.54 -8.95 -8.92
N ALA A 32 34.56 -7.62 -8.80
CA ALA A 32 35.58 -6.89 -8.04
C ALA A 32 35.34 -6.99 -6.51
N ALA A 33 34.07 -6.98 -6.08
CA ALA A 33 33.71 -7.10 -4.69
C ALA A 33 33.85 -8.54 -4.15
N GLU A 34 33.34 -9.51 -4.89
CA GLU A 34 33.36 -10.93 -4.54
C GLU A 34 33.53 -11.78 -5.82
N SER A 35 34.77 -12.19 -6.09
CA SER A 35 35.15 -12.85 -7.37
C SER A 35 34.38 -14.14 -7.66
N ALA A 36 33.87 -14.82 -6.65
CA ALA A 36 33.11 -16.07 -6.80
C ALA A 36 31.66 -15.84 -7.25
N LEU A 37 31.04 -14.68 -6.96
CA LEU A 37 29.61 -14.44 -7.20
C LEU A 37 29.31 -14.16 -8.68
N ARG A 38 30.20 -13.46 -9.40
CA ARG A 38 29.99 -13.19 -10.82
C ARG A 38 29.82 -14.48 -11.65
N PRO A 39 30.72 -15.46 -11.60
CA PRO A 39 30.54 -16.73 -12.34
C PRO A 39 29.28 -17.49 -11.91
N GLN A 40 28.89 -17.43 -10.64
CA GLN A 40 27.67 -18.07 -10.16
C GLN A 40 26.42 -17.39 -10.75
N LEU A 41 26.38 -16.06 -10.79
CA LEU A 41 25.28 -15.31 -11.40
C LEU A 41 25.19 -15.59 -12.91
N GLU A 42 26.32 -15.55 -13.62
CA GLU A 42 26.37 -15.85 -15.06
C GLU A 42 25.89 -17.30 -15.33
N ALA A 43 26.31 -18.27 -14.52
CA ALA A 43 25.84 -19.65 -14.62
C ALA A 43 24.35 -19.79 -14.33
N ALA A 44 23.82 -19.10 -13.32
CA ALA A 44 22.39 -19.10 -13.00
C ALA A 44 21.53 -18.51 -14.13
N ARG A 45 22.05 -17.52 -14.85
CA ARG A 45 21.38 -16.90 -16.01
C ARG A 45 21.39 -17.79 -17.26
N ALA A 46 22.50 -18.47 -17.51
CA ALA A 46 22.70 -19.29 -18.71
C ALA A 46 22.21 -20.74 -18.56
N GLY A 47 22.17 -21.24 -17.33
CA GLY A 47 21.89 -22.64 -17.02
C GLY A 47 20.40 -22.96 -16.84
N PRO A 48 20.08 -24.21 -16.43
CA PRO A 48 18.74 -24.57 -16.03
C PRO A 48 18.31 -23.83 -14.76
N SER A 49 17.00 -23.81 -14.48
CA SER A 49 16.47 -23.18 -13.26
C SER A 49 17.11 -23.79 -12.02
N LEU A 50 17.59 -22.95 -11.12
CA LEU A 50 17.99 -23.35 -9.79
C LEU A 50 16.77 -23.88 -9.02
N ASP A 51 17.00 -24.78 -8.08
CA ASP A 51 15.95 -25.06 -7.09
C ASP A 51 15.71 -23.83 -6.21
N SER A 52 14.52 -23.73 -5.63
CA SER A 52 14.10 -22.54 -4.86
C SER A 52 15.08 -22.18 -3.74
N LYS A 53 15.75 -23.16 -3.11
CA LYS A 53 16.67 -22.90 -2.01
C LYS A 53 18.01 -22.34 -2.51
N ALA A 54 18.52 -22.89 -3.60
CA ALA A 54 19.74 -22.39 -4.22
C ALA A 54 19.52 -21.00 -4.83
N GLU A 55 18.36 -20.77 -5.45
CA GLU A 55 17.97 -19.44 -5.97
C GLU A 55 17.91 -18.41 -4.85
N SER A 56 17.20 -18.72 -3.74
CA SER A 56 17.11 -17.83 -2.58
C SER A 56 18.47 -17.52 -1.97
N ALA A 57 19.34 -18.53 -1.83
CA ALA A 57 20.68 -18.34 -1.27
C ALA A 57 21.50 -17.37 -2.14
N LEU A 58 21.53 -17.60 -3.45
CA LEU A 58 22.29 -16.75 -4.39
C LEU A 58 21.73 -15.32 -4.46
N ILE A 59 20.40 -15.14 -4.44
CA ILE A 59 19.75 -13.81 -4.34
C ILE A 59 20.23 -13.07 -3.10
N LEU A 60 20.20 -13.72 -1.94
CA LEU A 60 20.59 -13.10 -0.67
C LEU A 60 22.08 -12.78 -0.57
N GLU A 61 22.94 -13.56 -1.24
CA GLU A 61 24.38 -13.29 -1.32
C GLU A 61 24.69 -12.10 -2.23
N ILE A 62 24.01 -11.96 -3.38
CA ILE A 62 24.22 -10.88 -4.34
C ILE A 62 23.59 -9.56 -3.89
N ALA A 63 22.48 -9.61 -3.15
CA ALA A 63 21.65 -8.47 -2.80
C ALA A 63 22.42 -7.29 -2.16
N PRO A 64 23.32 -7.46 -1.18
CA PRO A 64 24.08 -6.36 -0.60
C PRO A 64 24.98 -5.64 -1.61
N HIS A 65 25.53 -6.36 -2.59
CA HIS A 65 26.34 -5.78 -3.66
C HIS A 65 25.51 -4.96 -4.64
N LEU A 66 24.23 -5.33 -4.84
CA LEU A 66 23.30 -4.52 -5.61
C LEU A 66 22.93 -3.22 -4.88
N ASP A 67 22.77 -3.26 -3.55
CA ASP A 67 22.55 -2.06 -2.74
C ASP A 67 23.74 -1.07 -2.90
N ASP A 68 24.96 -1.55 -2.76
CA ASP A 68 26.16 -0.73 -2.91
C ASP A 68 26.31 -0.16 -4.33
N PHE A 69 26.07 -0.99 -5.35
CA PHE A 69 26.12 -0.57 -6.74
C PHE A 69 25.08 0.51 -7.07
N LEU A 70 23.83 0.33 -6.66
CA LEU A 70 22.76 1.31 -6.89
C LEU A 70 23.03 2.60 -6.12
N ALA A 71 23.49 2.52 -4.89
CA ALA A 71 23.85 3.68 -4.09
C ALA A 71 24.99 4.49 -4.75
N GLU A 72 25.99 3.82 -5.32
CA GLU A 72 27.06 4.45 -6.07
C GLU A 72 26.57 5.02 -7.39
N LEU A 73 25.78 4.25 -8.16
CA LEU A 73 25.22 4.67 -9.45
C LEU A 73 24.49 6.01 -9.35
N PHE A 74 23.65 6.17 -8.32
CA PHE A 74 22.84 7.36 -8.10
C PHE A 74 23.50 8.42 -7.19
N GLY A 75 24.68 8.13 -6.63
CA GLY A 75 25.41 9.04 -5.73
C GLY A 75 24.68 9.30 -4.41
N ILE A 76 24.06 8.27 -3.82
CA ILE A 76 23.26 8.33 -2.58
C ILE A 76 23.83 7.47 -1.45
N GLN A 77 25.14 7.16 -1.51
CA GLN A 77 25.76 6.27 -0.51
C GLN A 77 25.58 6.75 0.93
N ALA A 78 25.59 8.07 1.15
CA ALA A 78 25.41 8.66 2.48
C ALA A 78 23.98 8.45 3.01
N GLU A 79 22.98 8.73 2.20
CA GLU A 79 21.55 8.59 2.53
C GLU A 79 21.18 7.11 2.71
N PHE A 80 21.67 6.24 1.84
CA PHE A 80 21.46 4.80 1.98
C PHE A 80 22.09 4.24 3.26
N ARG A 81 23.35 4.62 3.57
CA ARG A 81 24.00 4.23 4.85
C ARG A 81 23.25 4.75 6.06
N ALA A 82 22.71 5.97 6.01
CA ALA A 82 21.89 6.52 7.09
C ALA A 82 20.60 5.69 7.31
N LEU A 83 19.95 5.24 6.23
CA LEU A 83 18.80 4.36 6.31
C LEU A 83 19.18 2.99 6.91
N ALA A 84 20.25 2.36 6.43
CA ALA A 84 20.74 1.08 6.94
C ALA A 84 21.18 1.18 8.43
N ALA A 85 21.83 2.28 8.81
CA ALA A 85 22.20 2.55 10.21
C ALA A 85 20.98 2.63 11.12
N ARG A 86 19.89 3.24 10.65
CA ARG A 86 18.62 3.30 11.39
C ARG A 86 18.00 1.92 11.60
N HIS A 87 18.08 1.01 10.62
CA HIS A 87 17.65 -0.38 10.78
C HIS A 87 18.48 -1.07 11.87
N SER A 88 19.79 -0.92 11.82
CA SER A 88 20.72 -1.51 12.81
C SER A 88 20.49 -0.95 14.22
N GLU A 89 20.19 0.35 14.33
CA GLU A 89 19.88 0.98 15.61
C GLU A 89 18.63 0.39 16.27
N LEU A 90 17.63 0.00 15.47
CA LEU A 90 16.37 -0.57 15.93
C LEU A 90 16.45 -2.09 16.21
N ALA A 91 17.48 -2.79 15.75
CA ALA A 91 17.63 -4.24 15.91
C ALA A 91 17.49 -4.76 17.35
N PRO A 92 17.99 -4.06 18.41
CA PRO A 92 17.78 -4.47 19.79
C PRO A 92 16.31 -4.65 20.19
N LEU A 93 15.39 -3.83 19.63
CA LEU A 93 13.95 -3.95 19.90
C LEU A 93 13.43 -5.36 19.59
N TYR A 94 13.72 -5.86 18.40
CA TYR A 94 13.17 -7.12 17.89
C TYR A 94 13.85 -8.33 18.53
N ASN A 95 15.14 -8.21 18.81
CA ASN A 95 15.91 -9.23 19.51
C ASN A 95 15.39 -9.41 20.95
N ILE A 96 15.24 -8.31 21.69
CA ILE A 96 14.75 -8.33 23.08
C ILE A 96 13.28 -8.70 23.14
N LYS A 97 12.46 -8.25 22.19
CA LYS A 97 11.07 -8.73 22.06
C LYS A 97 11.00 -10.25 22.06
N ARG A 98 11.76 -10.89 21.19
CA ARG A 98 11.75 -12.35 21.03
C ARG A 98 12.41 -13.08 22.19
N GLN A 99 13.63 -12.67 22.56
CA GLN A 99 14.44 -13.42 23.53
C GLN A 99 14.04 -13.16 24.98
N PHE A 100 13.68 -11.94 25.30
CA PHE A 100 13.41 -11.51 26.67
C PHE A 100 11.92 -11.37 26.96
N VAL A 101 11.20 -10.53 26.22
CA VAL A 101 9.79 -10.24 26.49
C VAL A 101 8.94 -11.49 26.26
N GLN A 102 9.01 -12.11 25.09
CA GLN A 102 8.17 -13.26 24.75
C GLN A 102 8.67 -14.56 25.40
N ARG A 103 9.97 -14.87 25.29
CA ARG A 103 10.51 -16.15 25.77
C ARG A 103 10.78 -16.17 27.27
N ARG A 104 11.34 -15.11 27.87
CA ARG A 104 11.60 -15.10 29.31
C ARG A 104 10.38 -14.62 30.11
N ALA A 105 9.91 -13.39 29.90
CA ALA A 105 8.81 -12.84 30.68
C ALA A 105 7.48 -13.57 30.41
N GLY A 106 7.14 -13.78 29.12
CA GLY A 106 5.89 -14.44 28.72
C GLY A 106 5.76 -15.89 29.19
N ASN A 107 6.87 -16.64 29.33
CA ASN A 107 6.83 -18.04 29.76
C ASN A 107 7.13 -18.25 31.24
N LYS A 108 7.97 -17.39 31.87
CA LYS A 108 8.37 -17.56 33.27
C LYS A 108 7.37 -16.99 34.27
N VAL A 109 6.67 -15.92 33.90
CA VAL A 109 5.69 -15.26 34.78
C VAL A 109 4.28 -15.58 34.28
N LYS A 110 3.48 -16.21 35.14
CA LYS A 110 2.10 -16.55 34.80
C LYS A 110 1.20 -15.32 34.84
N PRO A 111 0.08 -15.30 34.05
CA PRO A 111 -0.85 -14.17 34.04
C PRO A 111 -1.37 -13.77 35.43
N GLU A 112 -1.61 -14.76 36.30
CA GLU A 112 -2.10 -14.53 37.67
C GLU A 112 -1.06 -13.83 38.57
N GLU A 113 0.21 -14.07 38.31
CA GLU A 113 1.32 -13.42 39.00
C GLU A 113 1.52 -12.01 38.45
N ALA A 114 1.49 -11.86 37.12
CA ALA A 114 1.59 -10.58 36.46
C ALA A 114 0.47 -9.60 36.86
N ALA A 115 -0.74 -10.10 37.11
CA ALA A 115 -1.89 -9.30 37.56
C ALA A 115 -1.68 -8.64 38.94
N LYS A 116 -0.75 -9.14 39.75
CA LYS A 116 -0.41 -8.58 41.08
C LYS A 116 0.68 -7.51 41.02
N LEU A 117 1.27 -7.28 39.86
CA LEU A 117 2.38 -6.34 39.68
C LEU A 117 1.85 -4.92 39.46
N ASP A 118 2.52 -3.95 40.06
CA ASP A 118 2.30 -2.53 39.79
C ASP A 118 3.26 -2.07 38.69
N GLY A 119 2.78 -2.08 37.45
CA GLY A 119 3.58 -1.70 36.27
C GLY A 119 4.12 -0.29 36.32
N PRO A 120 3.31 0.74 36.62
CA PRO A 120 3.79 2.11 36.78
C PRO A 120 4.89 2.27 37.82
N ALA A 121 4.80 1.59 38.97
CA ALA A 121 5.84 1.60 39.97
C ALA A 121 7.13 0.90 39.51
N LEU A 122 7.01 -0.21 38.78
CA LEU A 122 8.16 -0.91 38.17
C LEU A 122 8.85 -0.03 37.11
N GLU A 123 8.06 0.63 36.24
CA GLU A 123 8.57 1.58 35.26
C GLU A 123 9.33 2.73 35.92
N ALA A 124 8.75 3.35 36.96
CA ALA A 124 9.39 4.45 37.69
C ALA A 124 10.72 4.02 38.33
N ARG A 125 10.78 2.79 38.87
CA ARG A 125 12.03 2.24 39.44
C ARG A 125 13.09 1.97 38.36
N LEU A 126 12.68 1.37 37.22
CA LEU A 126 13.57 1.14 36.07
C LEU A 126 14.12 2.48 35.55
N ARG A 127 13.25 3.45 35.33
CA ARG A 127 13.60 4.79 34.85
C ARG A 127 14.62 5.47 35.77
N LYS A 128 14.34 5.49 37.06
CA LYS A 128 15.18 6.21 38.04
C LYS A 128 16.54 5.55 38.26
N ASN A 129 16.58 4.22 38.34
CA ASN A 129 17.75 3.51 38.88
C ASN A 129 18.60 2.83 37.81
N HIS A 130 18.06 2.62 36.59
CA HIS A 130 18.69 1.76 35.58
C HIS A 130 18.64 2.29 34.16
N LEU A 131 17.88 3.37 33.87
CA LEU A 131 17.66 3.89 32.52
C LEU A 131 17.93 5.41 32.44
N ASP A 132 18.75 5.95 33.30
CA ASP A 132 19.20 7.36 33.32
C ASP A 132 18.05 8.38 33.18
N GLY A 133 16.94 8.10 33.84
CA GLY A 133 15.75 8.96 33.85
C GLY A 133 14.86 8.86 32.58
N ARG A 134 15.25 8.10 31.58
CA ARG A 134 14.51 7.93 30.32
C ARG A 134 13.91 6.53 30.21
N PHE A 135 12.64 6.44 29.84
CA PHE A 135 11.97 5.17 29.54
C PHE A 135 11.30 5.24 28.19
N ASP A 136 11.87 4.60 27.21
CA ASP A 136 11.30 4.28 25.91
C ASP A 136 11.72 2.86 25.50
N GLU A 137 11.01 2.27 24.54
CA GLU A 137 11.24 0.88 24.14
C GLU A 137 12.67 0.61 23.66
N LEU A 138 13.27 1.54 22.91
CA LEU A 138 14.62 1.36 22.37
C LEU A 138 15.68 1.45 23.47
N THR A 139 15.58 2.44 24.38
CA THR A 139 16.45 2.56 25.54
C THR A 139 16.34 1.32 26.42
N PHE A 140 15.11 0.85 26.70
CA PHE A 140 14.89 -0.39 27.45
C PHE A 140 15.56 -1.58 26.75
N ALA A 141 15.35 -1.75 25.44
CA ALA A 141 15.91 -2.88 24.70
C ALA A 141 17.45 -2.87 24.67
N LYS A 142 18.08 -1.71 24.45
CA LYS A 142 19.54 -1.54 24.49
C LYS A 142 20.08 -1.89 25.88
N SER A 143 19.46 -1.40 26.94
CA SER A 143 19.87 -1.68 28.33
C SER A 143 19.71 -3.16 28.69
N VAL A 144 18.57 -3.78 28.35
CA VAL A 144 18.36 -5.22 28.57
C VAL A 144 19.37 -6.05 27.78
N THR A 145 19.73 -5.64 26.56
CA THR A 145 20.79 -6.31 25.77
C THR A 145 22.13 -6.29 26.54
N HIS A 146 22.49 -5.12 27.07
CA HIS A 146 23.72 -4.97 27.89
C HIS A 146 23.65 -5.80 29.17
N TRP A 147 22.54 -5.76 29.90
CA TRP A 147 22.37 -6.52 31.14
C TRP A 147 22.41 -8.03 30.93
N LEU A 148 21.89 -8.52 29.78
CA LEU A 148 21.96 -9.95 29.44
C LEU A 148 23.39 -10.42 29.15
N ALA A 149 24.27 -9.54 28.69
CA ALA A 149 25.68 -9.86 28.51
C ALA A 149 26.43 -9.94 29.85
N HIS A 150 25.90 -9.33 30.93
CA HIS A 150 26.49 -9.26 32.25
C HIS A 150 25.47 -9.60 33.35
N GLU A 151 24.80 -10.74 33.24
CA GLU A 151 23.62 -11.10 34.06
C GLU A 151 23.85 -11.06 35.55
N ALA A 152 25.04 -11.46 36.02
CA ALA A 152 25.37 -11.49 37.44
C ALA A 152 25.42 -10.06 38.05
N GLU A 153 25.93 -9.10 37.31
CA GLU A 153 26.08 -7.71 37.76
C GLU A 153 24.74 -6.94 37.71
N HIS A 154 23.85 -7.34 36.80
CA HIS A 154 22.58 -6.66 36.52
C HIS A 154 21.35 -7.45 36.96
N ALA A 155 21.49 -8.44 37.85
CA ALA A 155 20.40 -9.32 38.25
C ALA A 155 19.13 -8.57 38.74
N VAL A 156 19.31 -7.48 39.51
CA VAL A 156 18.19 -6.65 40.01
C VAL A 156 17.50 -5.91 38.90
N ALA A 157 18.23 -5.34 37.94
CA ALA A 157 17.67 -4.64 36.80
C ALA A 157 16.90 -5.60 35.88
N LEU A 158 17.47 -6.79 35.64
CA LEU A 158 16.84 -7.85 34.85
C LEU A 158 15.55 -8.38 35.50
N ASP A 159 15.50 -8.54 36.83
CA ASP A 159 14.30 -8.95 37.55
C ASP A 159 13.20 -7.89 37.44
N LEU A 160 13.51 -6.60 37.61
CA LEU A 160 12.56 -5.51 37.40
C LEU A 160 12.06 -5.46 35.97
N ALA A 161 12.96 -5.57 34.97
CA ALA A 161 12.60 -5.60 33.54
C ALA A 161 11.72 -6.81 33.20
N LEU A 162 11.99 -7.98 33.77
CA LEU A 162 11.18 -9.19 33.60
C LEU A 162 9.75 -8.99 34.12
N LYS A 163 9.61 -8.45 35.34
CA LYS A 163 8.31 -8.18 35.97
C LYS A 163 7.52 -7.14 35.19
N TYR A 164 8.17 -6.05 34.77
CA TYR A 164 7.51 -5.03 33.95
C TYR A 164 7.05 -5.61 32.61
N SER A 165 7.91 -6.36 31.92
CA SER A 165 7.56 -7.01 30.65
C SER A 165 6.40 -7.99 30.81
N ALA A 166 6.35 -8.75 31.89
CA ALA A 166 5.26 -9.67 32.19
C ALA A 166 3.94 -8.94 32.44
N TRP A 167 3.98 -7.85 33.24
CA TRP A 167 2.81 -7.01 33.46
C TRP A 167 2.29 -6.41 32.15
N ALA A 168 3.18 -5.83 31.34
CA ALA A 168 2.84 -5.22 30.06
C ALA A 168 2.18 -6.24 29.09
N LEU A 169 2.71 -7.47 29.07
CA LEU A 169 2.26 -8.52 28.15
C LEU A 169 0.94 -9.18 28.59
N HIS A 170 0.80 -9.49 29.90
CA HIS A 170 -0.28 -10.35 30.37
C HIS A 170 -1.50 -9.59 30.92
N THR A 171 -1.37 -8.33 31.34
CA THR A 171 -2.49 -7.58 31.92
C THR A 171 -3.20 -6.69 30.90
N ALA A 172 -4.49 -6.43 31.10
CA ALA A 172 -5.24 -5.50 30.26
C ALA A 172 -4.70 -4.06 30.38
N ALA A 173 -4.40 -3.63 31.61
CA ALA A 173 -3.80 -2.31 31.88
C ALA A 173 -2.41 -2.16 31.24
N GLY A 174 -1.59 -3.22 31.28
CA GLY A 174 -0.26 -3.23 30.66
C GLY A 174 -0.37 -3.12 29.14
N ARG A 175 -1.22 -3.93 28.51
CA ARG A 175 -1.43 -3.86 27.06
C ARG A 175 -1.93 -2.51 26.57
N GLU A 176 -2.82 -1.88 27.34
CA GLU A 176 -3.29 -0.51 27.04
C GLU A 176 -2.17 0.52 27.19
N HIS A 177 -1.35 0.38 28.24
CA HIS A 177 -0.22 1.28 28.50
C HIS A 177 0.82 1.26 27.36
N VAL A 178 1.14 0.08 26.84
CA VAL A 178 2.17 -0.11 25.80
C VAL A 178 1.59 -0.21 24.37
N LYS A 179 0.33 0.12 24.16
CA LYS A 179 -0.35 -0.09 22.88
C LYS A 179 0.29 0.59 21.66
N ALA A 180 0.99 1.70 21.88
CA ALA A 180 1.63 2.44 20.79
C ALA A 180 2.96 1.83 20.33
N GLY A 181 3.62 1.02 21.19
CA GLY A 181 4.92 0.41 20.90
C GLY A 181 4.84 -0.94 20.21
N VAL A 182 6.00 -1.57 20.03
CA VAL A 182 6.14 -2.91 19.42
C VAL A 182 6.78 -3.94 20.35
N LEU A 183 7.62 -3.50 21.29
CA LEU A 183 8.46 -4.36 22.11
C LEU A 183 7.65 -5.29 23.03
N PHE A 184 6.68 -4.75 23.74
CA PHE A 184 5.91 -5.48 24.76
C PHE A 184 4.64 -6.14 24.20
N LYS A 185 4.68 -6.56 22.95
CA LYS A 185 3.56 -7.22 22.28
C LYS A 185 3.88 -8.67 21.93
N ALA A 186 2.89 -9.52 22.06
CA ALA A 186 2.90 -10.86 21.49
C ALA A 186 1.79 -10.98 20.44
N PRO A 187 1.98 -11.83 19.41
CA PRO A 187 0.94 -12.12 18.45
C PRO A 187 -0.32 -12.64 19.14
N ALA A 188 -1.47 -12.03 18.83
CA ALA A 188 -2.75 -12.44 19.40
C ALA A 188 -3.19 -13.78 18.78
N LYS A 189 -3.89 -14.62 19.58
CA LYS A 189 -4.58 -15.79 19.03
C LYS A 189 -5.77 -15.31 18.22
N ILE A 190 -5.96 -15.91 17.05
CA ILE A 190 -7.12 -15.65 16.21
C ILE A 190 -8.26 -16.57 16.61
N ASP A 191 -9.42 -15.98 16.92
CA ASP A 191 -10.69 -16.67 16.99
C ASP A 191 -11.49 -16.36 15.70
N PRO A 192 -11.60 -17.31 14.75
CA PRO A 192 -12.32 -17.08 13.50
C PRO A 192 -13.81 -16.74 13.71
N HIS A 193 -14.38 -17.13 14.82
CA HIS A 193 -15.79 -16.88 15.13
C HIS A 193 -16.03 -15.56 15.85
N ASN A 194 -14.97 -14.87 16.27
CA ASN A 194 -15.03 -13.60 16.97
C ASN A 194 -13.95 -12.62 16.50
N LEU A 195 -14.05 -12.16 15.25
CA LEU A 195 -13.10 -11.24 14.64
C LEU A 195 -13.36 -9.77 15.02
N LEU A 196 -14.57 -9.44 15.49
CA LEU A 196 -14.95 -8.08 15.87
C LEU A 196 -14.63 -7.80 17.35
N VAL A 197 -13.35 -7.67 17.66
CA VAL A 197 -12.80 -7.61 19.04
C VAL A 197 -13.36 -6.45 19.88
N HIS A 198 -13.82 -5.37 19.23
CA HIS A 198 -14.28 -4.16 19.91
C HIS A 198 -15.79 -3.93 19.79
N ALA A 199 -16.54 -4.91 19.26
CA ALA A 199 -17.97 -4.81 19.13
C ALA A 199 -18.69 -5.26 20.42
N GLN A 200 -19.69 -4.50 20.81
CA GLN A 200 -20.68 -4.91 21.82
C GLN A 200 -21.89 -5.48 21.07
N ARG A 201 -22.26 -6.70 21.43
CA ARG A 201 -23.47 -7.33 20.92
C ARG A 201 -24.65 -6.95 21.83
N SER A 202 -25.72 -6.48 21.24
CA SER A 202 -27.01 -6.34 21.88
C SER A 202 -28.07 -7.10 21.09
N ASP A 203 -29.05 -7.66 21.80
CA ASP A 203 -30.20 -8.34 21.21
C ASP A 203 -31.44 -7.58 21.67
N SER A 204 -32.17 -6.97 20.76
CA SER A 204 -33.37 -6.22 21.04
C SER A 204 -34.45 -6.63 20.05
N GLU A 205 -35.57 -7.12 20.55
CA GLU A 205 -36.74 -7.54 19.75
C GLU A 205 -36.41 -8.58 18.65
N GLY A 206 -35.46 -9.48 18.93
CA GLY A 206 -35.02 -10.51 18.00
C GLY A 206 -34.04 -10.02 16.93
N VAL A 207 -33.60 -8.76 17.01
CA VAL A 207 -32.57 -8.22 16.14
C VAL A 207 -31.25 -8.12 16.88
N VAL A 208 -30.24 -8.82 16.37
CA VAL A 208 -28.87 -8.76 16.90
C VAL A 208 -28.14 -7.57 16.29
N THR A 209 -27.71 -6.64 17.14
CA THR A 209 -26.92 -5.48 16.74
C THR A 209 -25.50 -5.56 17.32
N TYR A 210 -24.53 -5.09 16.54
CA TYR A 210 -23.14 -4.95 16.98
C TYR A 210 -22.77 -3.47 16.97
N THR A 211 -22.38 -2.96 18.13
CA THR A 211 -22.01 -1.55 18.30
C THR A 211 -20.52 -1.44 18.61
N ILE A 212 -19.80 -0.61 17.89
CA ILE A 212 -18.40 -0.31 18.18
C ILE A 212 -18.34 0.69 19.33
N ARG A 213 -17.48 0.45 20.32
CA ARG A 213 -17.29 1.38 21.45
C ARG A 213 -16.80 2.73 20.96
N PRO A 214 -17.26 3.85 21.54
CA PRO A 214 -16.89 5.20 21.09
C PRO A 214 -15.39 5.45 20.96
N GLU A 215 -14.58 4.89 21.87
CA GLU A 215 -13.12 5.01 21.89
C GLU A 215 -12.43 4.32 20.72
N HIS A 216 -13.11 3.40 20.04
CA HIS A 216 -12.60 2.69 18.85
C HIS A 216 -13.12 3.26 17.53
N ILE A 217 -14.02 4.25 17.58
CA ILE A 217 -14.54 4.89 16.37
C ILE A 217 -13.48 5.80 15.78
N ARG A 218 -13.07 5.48 14.55
CA ARG A 218 -12.23 6.36 13.75
C ARG A 218 -13.11 7.33 12.97
N ARG A 219 -12.84 8.63 13.12
CA ARG A 219 -13.56 9.67 12.40
C ARG A 219 -12.89 9.93 11.05
N ARG A 220 -13.69 10.08 10.01
CA ARG A 220 -13.23 10.44 8.69
C ARG A 220 -12.73 11.90 8.67
N LYS A 221 -11.59 12.15 8.03
CA LYS A 221 -11.00 13.49 7.88
C LYS A 221 -10.85 13.80 6.38
N GLY A 222 -11.84 14.47 5.81
CA GLY A 222 -11.85 14.78 4.38
C GLY A 222 -11.53 13.55 3.52
N PHE A 223 -10.68 13.69 2.51
CA PHE A 223 -10.21 12.60 1.67
C PHE A 223 -8.83 12.04 2.09
N ALA A 224 -8.32 12.41 3.25
CA ALA A 224 -7.07 11.86 3.77
C ALA A 224 -7.13 10.34 3.91
N LEU A 225 -5.97 9.68 3.82
CA LEU A 225 -5.87 8.23 3.99
C LEU A 225 -6.39 7.80 5.36
N THR A 226 -7.26 6.80 5.38
CA THR A 226 -7.73 6.16 6.62
C THR A 226 -6.71 5.18 7.18
N ASP A 227 -5.82 4.69 6.34
CA ASP A 227 -4.72 3.81 6.71
C ASP A 227 -3.45 4.18 5.91
N PRO A 228 -2.57 4.99 6.50
CA PRO A 228 -1.33 5.41 5.85
C PRO A 228 -0.28 4.28 5.76
N GLY A 229 -0.57 3.11 6.29
CA GLY A 229 0.38 2.02 6.43
C GLY A 229 1.24 2.09 7.69
N THR A 230 2.13 1.12 7.84
CA THR A 230 3.04 1.07 8.98
C THR A 230 4.28 1.95 8.75
N ASP A 231 4.90 2.37 9.85
CA ASP A 231 6.21 3.00 9.85
C ASP A 231 7.35 1.96 9.76
N LEU A 232 8.59 2.44 9.77
CA LEU A 232 9.77 1.58 9.72
C LEU A 232 9.83 0.62 10.92
N VAL A 233 9.49 1.08 12.12
CA VAL A 233 9.54 0.27 13.35
C VAL A 233 8.57 -0.90 13.26
N GLY A 234 7.34 -0.62 12.84
CA GLY A 234 6.31 -1.66 12.67
C GLY A 234 6.63 -2.64 11.54
N ALA A 235 7.18 -2.16 10.42
CA ALA A 235 7.57 -3.04 9.31
C ALA A 235 8.72 -3.98 9.71
N LEU A 236 9.72 -3.46 10.42
CA LEU A 236 10.82 -4.27 10.95
C LEU A 236 10.36 -5.26 12.02
N ASP A 237 9.36 -4.89 12.83
CA ASP A 237 8.74 -5.83 13.77
C ASP A 237 8.14 -7.04 13.03
N GLN A 238 7.40 -6.80 11.96
CA GLN A 238 6.81 -7.85 11.17
C GLN A 238 7.85 -8.68 10.39
N ALA A 239 8.87 -8.04 9.82
CA ALA A 239 9.96 -8.72 9.12
C ALA A 239 10.77 -9.65 10.05
N ASN A 240 10.99 -9.22 11.32
CA ASN A 240 11.65 -10.04 12.35
C ASN A 240 10.70 -11.07 13.01
N TYR A 241 9.40 -10.90 12.92
CA TYR A 241 8.41 -11.90 13.32
C TYR A 241 8.34 -13.06 12.33
N CYS A 242 8.65 -12.83 11.05
CA CYS A 242 8.77 -13.85 10.03
C CYS A 242 9.85 -14.87 10.40
N ILE A 243 9.60 -16.16 10.11
CA ILE A 243 10.55 -17.27 10.37
C ILE A 243 11.45 -17.57 9.18
N TRP A 244 11.35 -16.80 8.10
CA TRP A 244 12.17 -16.93 6.87
C TRP A 244 12.15 -18.35 6.29
N CYS A 245 10.97 -18.73 5.81
CA CYS A 245 10.66 -20.11 5.38
C CYS A 245 11.51 -20.61 4.20
N HIS A 246 12.13 -19.73 3.38
CA HIS A 246 13.03 -20.13 2.28
C HIS A 246 14.16 -21.04 2.75
N THR A 247 14.70 -20.83 3.95
CA THR A 247 15.77 -21.66 4.52
C THR A 247 15.36 -23.13 4.67
N GLN A 248 14.07 -23.39 4.76
CA GLN A 248 13.49 -24.72 4.92
C GLN A 248 12.95 -25.29 3.59
N GLY A 249 13.02 -24.55 2.49
CA GLY A 249 12.45 -24.92 1.20
C GLY A 249 10.93 -25.03 1.20
N LYS A 250 10.25 -24.37 2.15
CA LYS A 250 8.78 -24.38 2.33
C LYS A 250 8.31 -22.97 2.62
N ASP A 251 7.89 -22.28 1.57
CA ASP A 251 7.34 -20.94 1.67
C ASP A 251 5.84 -20.96 1.40
N SER A 252 5.04 -21.07 2.47
CA SER A 252 3.59 -21.17 2.34
C SER A 252 2.92 -19.86 1.98
N CYS A 253 3.50 -18.71 2.32
CA CYS A 253 2.96 -17.42 1.93
C CYS A 253 3.13 -17.16 0.43
N SER A 254 4.22 -17.63 -0.17
CA SER A 254 4.45 -17.59 -1.62
C SER A 254 3.67 -18.70 -2.34
N LYS A 255 3.92 -19.96 -1.99
CA LYS A 255 3.52 -21.16 -2.75
C LYS A 255 2.35 -21.94 -2.16
N GLY A 256 1.65 -21.36 -1.21
CA GLY A 256 0.47 -21.93 -0.56
C GLY A 256 0.76 -22.94 0.54
N LEU A 257 -0.23 -23.11 1.42
CA LEU A 257 -0.20 -24.05 2.53
C LEU A 257 -0.78 -25.40 2.07
N LYS A 258 0.11 -26.33 1.73
CA LYS A 258 -0.24 -27.62 1.11
C LYS A 258 -0.68 -28.65 2.15
N GLU A 259 -1.63 -29.50 1.77
CA GLU A 259 -1.95 -30.76 2.45
C GLU A 259 -0.80 -31.76 2.26
N LYS A 260 -0.78 -32.78 3.10
CA LYS A 260 0.08 -33.95 2.84
C LYS A 260 -0.45 -34.70 1.61
N PRO A 261 0.41 -35.12 0.68
CA PRO A 261 -0.03 -35.89 -0.47
C PRO A 261 -0.83 -37.15 -0.01
N SER A 262 -1.94 -37.42 -0.69
CA SER A 262 -2.71 -38.65 -0.49
C SER A 262 -1.95 -39.83 -1.06
N ALA A 263 -2.11 -41.02 -0.46
CA ALA A 263 -1.55 -42.26 -0.99
C ALA A 263 -2.12 -42.60 -2.39
N ASP A 264 -3.37 -42.23 -2.64
CA ASP A 264 -4.09 -42.51 -3.89
C ASP A 264 -3.78 -41.47 -5.00
N ALA A 265 -3.26 -40.27 -4.63
CA ALA A 265 -2.92 -39.20 -5.57
C ALA A 265 -1.61 -38.48 -5.15
N PRO A 266 -0.46 -39.17 -5.23
CA PRO A 266 0.81 -38.69 -4.68
C PRO A 266 1.37 -37.46 -5.40
N HIS A 267 0.89 -37.16 -6.62
CA HIS A 267 1.33 -36.04 -7.46
C HIS A 267 0.35 -34.83 -7.46
N GLU A 268 -0.82 -34.97 -6.81
CA GLU A 268 -1.80 -33.91 -6.74
C GLU A 268 -1.45 -32.90 -5.63
N THR A 269 -1.33 -31.64 -6.00
CA THR A 269 -1.15 -30.56 -5.03
C THR A 269 -2.50 -30.08 -4.53
N VAL A 270 -2.85 -30.43 -3.30
CA VAL A 270 -4.06 -29.96 -2.61
C VAL A 270 -3.66 -28.91 -1.58
N PHE A 271 -4.33 -27.76 -1.61
CA PHE A 271 -4.13 -26.71 -0.61
C PHE A 271 -5.11 -26.85 0.54
N LYS A 272 -4.64 -26.55 1.74
CA LYS A 272 -5.51 -26.43 2.92
C LYS A 272 -6.55 -25.34 2.72
N LYS A 273 -7.64 -25.45 3.47
CA LYS A 273 -8.67 -24.42 3.54
C LYS A 273 -8.66 -23.75 4.90
N SER A 274 -8.96 -22.46 4.92
CA SER A 274 -9.19 -21.71 6.16
C SER A 274 -10.48 -22.20 6.85
N PRO A 275 -10.74 -21.82 8.12
CA PRO A 275 -12.01 -22.11 8.79
C PRO A 275 -13.25 -21.61 8.02
N PHE A 276 -13.09 -20.64 7.14
CA PHE A 276 -14.16 -20.11 6.26
C PHE A 276 -14.22 -20.78 4.88
N GLY A 277 -13.51 -21.88 4.68
CA GLY A 277 -13.51 -22.61 3.42
C GLY A 277 -12.66 -21.98 2.29
N VAL A 278 -11.93 -20.90 2.57
CA VAL A 278 -11.06 -20.24 1.58
C VAL A 278 -9.80 -21.05 1.37
N THR A 279 -9.48 -21.36 0.11
CA THR A 279 -8.25 -22.07 -0.27
C THR A 279 -7.01 -21.23 0.03
N LEU A 280 -6.02 -21.83 0.70
CA LEU A 280 -4.78 -21.16 1.12
C LEU A 280 -3.69 -21.37 0.07
N ALA A 281 -3.89 -20.82 -1.13
CA ALA A 281 -3.04 -21.04 -2.30
C ALA A 281 -1.73 -20.21 -2.31
N GLY A 282 -1.58 -19.25 -1.38
CA GLY A 282 -0.39 -18.37 -1.34
C GLY A 282 -0.54 -17.11 -2.18
N CYS A 283 0.59 -16.47 -2.43
CA CYS A 283 0.66 -15.28 -3.29
C CYS A 283 0.37 -15.65 -4.74
N PRO A 284 -0.58 -14.98 -5.42
CA PRO A 284 -0.86 -15.25 -6.84
C PRO A 284 0.33 -15.01 -7.77
N LEU A 285 1.29 -14.18 -7.35
CA LEU A 285 2.52 -13.87 -8.08
C LEU A 285 3.70 -14.77 -7.66
N GLU A 286 3.53 -15.62 -6.66
CA GLU A 286 4.60 -16.41 -6.04
C GLU A 286 5.80 -15.57 -5.58
N GLU A 287 5.57 -14.35 -5.09
CA GLU A 287 6.63 -13.44 -4.64
C GLU A 287 7.60 -14.11 -3.67
N LYS A 288 8.87 -13.74 -3.77
CA LYS A 288 9.96 -14.17 -2.88
C LYS A 288 9.89 -13.46 -1.53
N ILE A 289 8.80 -13.72 -0.80
CA ILE A 289 8.40 -13.00 0.42
C ILE A 289 9.43 -13.14 1.53
N SER A 290 9.89 -14.35 1.74
CA SER A 290 10.83 -14.67 2.81
C SER A 290 12.19 -14.00 2.61
N GLU A 291 12.60 -13.86 1.36
CA GLU A 291 13.85 -13.23 0.93
C GLU A 291 13.79 -11.72 1.14
N PHE A 292 12.78 -11.03 0.65
CA PHE A 292 12.71 -9.59 0.86
C PHE A 292 12.46 -9.22 2.33
N HIS A 293 11.81 -10.07 3.15
CA HIS A 293 11.75 -9.89 4.59
C HIS A 293 13.12 -9.96 5.25
N THR A 294 13.95 -10.92 4.81
CA THR A 294 15.32 -11.06 5.31
C THR A 294 16.14 -9.81 5.02
N LEU A 295 16.14 -9.38 3.76
CA LEU A 295 16.86 -8.18 3.32
C LEU A 295 16.35 -6.92 4.03
N LYS A 296 15.04 -6.79 4.18
CA LYS A 296 14.43 -5.69 4.95
C LYS A 296 14.88 -5.67 6.39
N ALA A 297 14.90 -6.82 7.07
CA ALA A 297 15.36 -6.92 8.46
C ALA A 297 16.85 -6.59 8.61
N GLN A 298 17.66 -6.85 7.59
CA GLN A 298 19.10 -6.57 7.55
C GLN A 298 19.45 -5.13 7.16
N GLY A 299 18.48 -4.33 6.66
CA GLY A 299 18.72 -2.94 6.24
C GLY A 299 19.05 -2.78 4.76
N ASN A 300 18.96 -3.84 3.97
CA ASN A 300 19.22 -3.88 2.53
C ASN A 300 17.94 -3.44 1.77
N ALA A 301 17.63 -2.14 1.82
CA ALA A 301 16.33 -1.63 1.38
C ALA A 301 16.17 -1.62 -0.15
N LEU A 302 17.23 -1.32 -0.91
CA LEU A 302 17.17 -1.25 -2.38
C LEU A 302 17.02 -2.65 -2.96
N SER A 303 17.80 -3.60 -2.50
CA SER A 303 17.72 -4.99 -2.95
C SER A 303 16.45 -5.69 -2.43
N ALA A 304 15.92 -5.34 -1.27
CA ALA A 304 14.60 -5.81 -0.84
C ALA A 304 13.52 -5.38 -1.83
N LEU A 305 13.56 -4.13 -2.32
CA LEU A 305 12.65 -3.66 -3.38
C LEU A 305 12.94 -4.36 -4.72
N ALA A 306 14.21 -4.62 -5.04
CA ALA A 306 14.57 -5.38 -6.23
C ALA A 306 13.96 -6.79 -6.22
N VAL A 307 13.99 -7.48 -5.06
CA VAL A 307 13.35 -8.81 -4.92
C VAL A 307 11.83 -8.72 -5.09
N ILE A 308 11.17 -7.72 -4.51
CA ILE A 308 9.72 -7.48 -4.73
C ILE A 308 9.45 -7.26 -6.23
N ALA A 309 10.26 -6.44 -6.91
CA ALA A 309 10.06 -6.09 -8.31
C ALA A 309 10.30 -7.26 -9.29
N ILE A 310 10.90 -8.38 -8.87
CA ILE A 310 11.01 -9.59 -9.70
C ILE A 310 9.61 -10.08 -10.09
N ASP A 311 8.73 -10.21 -9.10
CA ASP A 311 7.43 -10.85 -9.24
C ASP A 311 6.30 -9.80 -9.24
N ASN A 312 6.47 -8.64 -8.56
CA ASN A 312 5.52 -7.54 -8.47
C ASN A 312 6.15 -6.19 -8.85
N PRO A 313 6.44 -5.96 -10.13
CA PRO A 313 6.98 -4.67 -10.59
C PRO A 313 5.99 -3.51 -10.38
N MET A 314 4.69 -3.79 -10.21
CA MET A 314 3.63 -2.82 -9.94
C MET A 314 3.31 -2.68 -8.44
N ALA A 315 4.29 -2.85 -7.56
CA ALA A 315 4.11 -2.73 -6.10
C ALA A 315 3.46 -1.40 -5.69
N ALA A 316 3.72 -0.31 -6.42
CA ALA A 316 3.05 0.98 -6.22
C ALA A 316 1.54 0.94 -6.46
N ALA A 317 1.04 -0.02 -7.25
CA ALA A 317 -0.38 -0.19 -7.57
C ALA A 317 -1.11 -1.15 -6.63
N THR A 318 -0.41 -2.08 -5.99
CA THR A 318 -1.02 -3.08 -5.11
C THR A 318 -1.25 -2.54 -3.71
N GLY A 319 -0.27 -1.96 -3.08
CA GLY A 319 -0.36 -1.41 -1.72
C GLY A 319 -0.84 -2.45 -0.69
N HIS A 320 -0.80 -2.09 0.56
CA HIS A 320 -1.14 -2.99 1.68
C HIS A 320 -2.64 -3.26 1.86
N ARG A 321 -3.50 -2.75 0.98
CA ARG A 321 -4.97 -2.91 1.08
C ARG A 321 -5.62 -3.59 -0.12
N ILE A 322 -4.85 -4.00 -1.12
CA ILE A 322 -5.42 -4.61 -2.33
C ILE A 322 -5.49 -6.12 -2.19
N CYS A 323 -4.40 -6.78 -1.81
CA CYS A 323 -4.30 -8.22 -1.68
C CYS A 323 -3.67 -8.61 -0.34
N ASN A 324 -4.11 -9.73 0.22
CA ASN A 324 -3.57 -10.30 1.46
C ASN A 324 -3.55 -11.84 1.43
N ASP A 325 -3.53 -12.45 0.26
CA ASP A 325 -3.58 -13.91 0.12
C ASP A 325 -2.32 -14.58 0.68
N CYS A 326 -1.17 -13.92 0.59
CA CYS A 326 0.06 -14.31 1.27
C CYS A 326 -0.11 -14.39 2.80
N MET A 327 -0.77 -13.40 3.43
CA MET A 327 -1.06 -13.41 4.87
C MET A 327 -1.97 -14.58 5.26
N LYS A 328 -3.02 -14.84 4.48
CA LYS A 328 -3.95 -15.96 4.72
C LYS A 328 -3.22 -17.29 4.71
N SER A 329 -2.22 -17.42 3.85
CA SER A 329 -1.44 -18.66 3.68
C SER A 329 -0.18 -18.72 4.56
N CYS A 330 0.08 -17.70 5.39
CA CYS A 330 1.18 -17.71 6.35
C CYS A 330 1.08 -18.94 7.26
N ILE A 331 2.20 -19.51 7.65
CA ILE A 331 2.26 -20.68 8.54
C ILE A 331 1.60 -20.42 9.91
N PHE A 332 1.54 -19.18 10.34
CA PHE A 332 0.85 -18.77 11.56
C PHE A 332 -0.67 -18.74 11.36
N GLN A 333 -1.31 -19.93 11.47
CA GLN A 333 -2.75 -20.11 11.27
C GLN A 333 -3.58 -19.97 12.56
N LYS A 334 -2.95 -20.10 13.73
CA LYS A 334 -3.61 -20.06 15.06
C LYS A 334 -3.38 -18.73 15.79
N GLN A 335 -2.59 -17.87 15.22
CA GLN A 335 -2.24 -16.54 15.74
C GLN A 335 -2.11 -15.58 14.57
N GLU A 336 -1.99 -14.29 14.87
CA GLU A 336 -1.82 -13.25 13.85
C GLU A 336 -0.72 -13.64 12.86
N PRO A 337 -1.02 -13.66 11.55
CA PRO A 337 -0.01 -13.89 10.53
C PRO A 337 0.93 -12.71 10.42
N VAL A 338 2.07 -12.91 9.79
CA VAL A 338 2.95 -11.81 9.41
C VAL A 338 2.20 -10.86 8.47
N ASN A 339 2.24 -9.57 8.76
CA ASN A 339 1.60 -8.56 7.91
C ASN A 339 2.49 -8.20 6.71
N ILE A 340 2.54 -9.12 5.77
CA ILE A 340 3.40 -9.09 4.58
C ILE A 340 3.14 -7.85 3.71
N PRO A 341 1.87 -7.50 3.37
CA PRO A 341 1.61 -6.33 2.51
C PRO A 341 2.09 -5.02 3.11
N GLN A 342 2.11 -4.89 4.45
CA GLN A 342 2.66 -3.70 5.11
C GLN A 342 4.19 -3.61 4.98
N ILE A 343 4.89 -4.74 5.03
CA ILE A 343 6.34 -4.78 4.83
C ILE A 343 6.68 -4.39 3.39
N GLU A 344 5.97 -4.97 2.42
CA GLU A 344 6.11 -4.67 0.99
C GLU A 344 5.92 -3.18 0.72
N THR A 345 4.79 -2.60 1.15
CA THR A 345 4.50 -1.18 0.98
C THR A 345 5.53 -0.29 1.68
N ARG A 346 5.97 -0.63 2.90
CA ARG A 346 6.97 0.17 3.60
C ARG A 346 8.35 0.06 2.93
N THR A 347 8.71 -1.08 2.38
CA THR A 347 9.95 -1.25 1.61
C THR A 347 9.96 -0.34 0.38
N LEU A 348 8.85 -0.29 -0.37
CA LEU A 348 8.70 0.66 -1.47
C LEU A 348 8.84 2.11 -0.99
N LYS A 349 8.14 2.49 0.09
CA LYS A 349 8.19 3.85 0.64
C LYS A 349 9.58 4.25 1.10
N ASP A 350 10.32 3.34 1.75
CA ASP A 350 11.69 3.63 2.19
C ASP A 350 12.60 3.98 1.02
N VAL A 351 12.46 3.29 -0.11
CA VAL A 351 13.22 3.60 -1.31
C VAL A 351 12.73 4.90 -1.95
N LEU A 352 11.41 5.12 -2.05
CA LEU A 352 10.85 6.35 -2.62
C LEU A 352 11.22 7.61 -1.83
N GLU A 353 11.46 7.48 -0.53
CA GLU A 353 11.89 8.57 0.36
C GLU A 353 13.39 8.92 0.21
N LEU A 354 14.20 8.06 -0.45
CA LEU A 354 15.58 8.37 -0.80
C LEU A 354 15.64 9.37 -1.99
N PRO A 355 16.72 10.16 -2.09
CA PRO A 355 16.97 10.91 -3.31
C PRO A 355 16.99 9.98 -4.53
N TRP A 356 16.31 10.38 -5.61
CA TRP A 356 16.15 9.58 -6.82
C TRP A 356 15.41 8.24 -6.63
N GLY A 357 14.71 8.06 -5.51
CA GLY A 357 14.06 6.81 -5.15
C GLY A 357 13.06 6.32 -6.20
N PHE A 358 12.31 7.22 -6.85
CA PHE A 358 11.46 6.85 -7.97
C PHE A 358 12.28 6.34 -9.18
N GLU A 359 13.42 6.94 -9.48
CA GLU A 359 14.25 6.52 -10.60
C GLU A 359 14.86 5.13 -10.36
N ILE A 360 15.25 4.84 -9.11
CA ILE A 360 15.72 3.52 -8.70
C ILE A 360 14.59 2.49 -8.85
N TYR A 361 13.40 2.78 -8.34
CA TYR A 361 12.25 1.89 -8.50
C TYR A 361 11.92 1.65 -9.99
N SER A 362 11.84 2.73 -10.78
CA SER A 362 11.60 2.64 -12.22
C SER A 362 12.66 1.80 -12.93
N LEU A 363 13.94 1.94 -12.55
CA LEU A 363 15.03 1.14 -13.11
C LEU A 363 14.84 -0.34 -12.79
N LEU A 364 14.58 -0.69 -11.51
CA LEU A 364 14.44 -2.07 -11.05
C LEU A 364 13.25 -2.82 -11.69
N THR A 365 12.26 -2.12 -12.22
CA THR A 365 11.15 -2.74 -12.97
C THR A 365 11.56 -3.17 -14.40
N ARG A 366 12.67 -2.66 -14.93
CA ARG A 366 13.16 -2.94 -16.30
C ARG A 366 14.50 -3.65 -16.31
N TRP A 367 15.40 -3.28 -15.43
CA TRP A 367 16.68 -3.94 -15.19
C TRP A 367 16.73 -4.42 -13.75
N ASN A 368 16.86 -5.71 -13.56
CA ASN A 368 16.92 -6.30 -12.23
C ASN A 368 17.87 -7.51 -12.23
N PRO A 369 19.11 -7.34 -11.77
CA PRO A 369 20.10 -8.40 -11.82
C PRO A 369 19.77 -9.60 -10.91
N LEU A 370 18.87 -9.43 -9.92
CA LEU A 370 18.36 -10.51 -9.08
C LEU A 370 17.27 -11.35 -9.76
N ASN A 371 16.72 -10.87 -10.88
CA ASN A 371 15.86 -11.67 -11.74
C ASN A 371 16.73 -12.50 -12.73
N PHE A 372 17.17 -13.66 -12.31
CA PHE A 372 18.12 -14.47 -13.10
C PHE A 372 17.56 -14.88 -14.45
N ARG A 373 16.25 -14.96 -14.63
CA ARG A 373 15.62 -15.35 -15.89
C ARG A 373 15.39 -14.18 -16.86
N ARG A 374 15.10 -13.01 -16.30
CA ARG A 374 14.75 -11.80 -17.07
C ARG A 374 15.43 -10.56 -16.48
N PRO A 375 16.77 -10.52 -16.46
CA PRO A 375 17.47 -9.36 -15.91
C PRO A 375 17.30 -8.09 -16.74
N LEU A 376 16.91 -8.24 -18.01
CA LEU A 376 16.80 -7.19 -19.03
C LEU A 376 15.54 -7.38 -19.87
N PRO A 377 14.97 -6.30 -20.43
CA PRO A 377 13.93 -6.40 -21.46
C PRO A 377 14.46 -7.14 -22.70
N LEU A 378 13.60 -7.87 -23.38
CA LEU A 378 13.94 -8.51 -24.65
C LEU A 378 14.11 -7.47 -25.78
N PRO A 379 14.82 -7.81 -26.85
CA PRO A 379 14.88 -6.97 -28.04
C PRO A 379 13.49 -6.74 -28.63
N ALA A 380 13.32 -5.61 -29.33
CA ALA A 380 12.07 -5.28 -29.98
C ALA A 380 11.66 -6.38 -30.98
N THR A 381 10.42 -6.87 -30.85
CA THR A 381 9.85 -7.93 -31.69
C THR A 381 9.22 -7.40 -32.97
N GLY A 382 8.86 -6.10 -32.99
CA GLY A 382 8.08 -5.49 -34.06
C GLY A 382 6.56 -5.65 -33.90
N TYR A 383 6.08 -6.57 -33.05
CA TYR A 383 4.64 -6.73 -32.78
C TYR A 383 4.09 -5.60 -31.94
N LYS A 384 2.83 -5.24 -32.23
CA LYS A 384 2.08 -4.17 -31.57
C LYS A 384 0.79 -4.72 -30.95
N VAL A 385 0.57 -4.41 -29.69
CA VAL A 385 -0.60 -4.86 -28.94
C VAL A 385 -1.46 -3.66 -28.54
N LEU A 386 -2.74 -3.71 -28.88
CA LEU A 386 -3.74 -2.79 -28.37
C LEU A 386 -4.32 -3.34 -27.05
N ILE A 387 -4.25 -2.57 -25.99
CA ILE A 387 -4.86 -2.91 -24.70
C ILE A 387 -6.11 -2.07 -24.51
N ALA A 388 -7.27 -2.72 -24.47
CA ALA A 388 -8.55 -2.09 -24.20
C ALA A 388 -8.84 -2.13 -22.69
N GLY A 389 -8.79 -0.97 -22.03
CA GLY A 389 -8.93 -0.80 -20.59
C GLY A 389 -7.58 -0.69 -19.87
N MET A 390 -7.34 0.46 -19.23
CA MET A 390 -6.09 0.79 -18.54
C MET A 390 -6.22 0.72 -17.02
N GLY A 391 -7.12 -0.10 -16.50
CA GLY A 391 -7.16 -0.47 -15.09
C GLY A 391 -6.00 -1.40 -14.70
N PRO A 392 -6.02 -2.01 -13.48
CA PRO A 392 -4.93 -2.84 -12.97
C PRO A 392 -4.46 -3.96 -13.91
N ALA A 393 -5.37 -4.63 -14.61
CA ALA A 393 -5.02 -5.64 -15.60
C ALA A 393 -4.29 -5.02 -16.80
N GLY A 394 -4.78 -3.89 -17.32
CA GLY A 394 -4.23 -3.24 -18.50
C GLY A 394 -2.83 -2.68 -18.27
N PHE A 395 -2.61 -1.92 -17.20
CA PHE A 395 -1.29 -1.33 -16.94
C PHE A 395 -0.25 -2.41 -16.57
N THR A 396 -0.65 -3.46 -15.86
CA THR A 396 0.26 -4.56 -15.54
C THR A 396 0.66 -5.33 -16.80
N LEU A 397 -0.33 -5.68 -17.65
CA LEU A 397 -0.07 -6.34 -18.92
C LEU A 397 0.83 -5.50 -19.82
N ALA A 398 0.56 -4.17 -19.91
CA ALA A 398 1.39 -3.25 -20.69
C ALA A 398 2.86 -3.33 -20.29
N HIS A 399 3.13 -3.32 -18.98
CA HIS A 399 4.50 -3.43 -18.46
C HIS A 399 5.19 -4.72 -18.91
N TYR A 400 4.53 -5.87 -18.73
CA TYR A 400 5.13 -7.15 -19.10
C TYR A 400 5.33 -7.29 -20.61
N LEU A 401 4.36 -6.87 -21.44
CA LEU A 401 4.48 -6.90 -22.89
C LEU A 401 5.67 -6.06 -23.39
N MET A 402 5.88 -4.89 -22.80
CA MET A 402 7.04 -4.06 -23.15
C MET A 402 8.37 -4.71 -22.73
N ASN A 403 8.40 -5.41 -21.58
CA ASN A 403 9.60 -6.17 -21.19
C ASN A 403 9.85 -7.39 -22.10
N GLU A 404 8.82 -7.93 -22.75
CA GLU A 404 8.92 -8.95 -23.80
C GLU A 404 9.23 -8.36 -25.19
N GLY A 405 9.46 -7.04 -25.29
CA GLY A 405 9.88 -6.36 -26.52
C GLY A 405 8.75 -5.95 -27.46
N HIS A 406 7.50 -5.94 -26.99
CA HIS A 406 6.35 -5.53 -27.82
C HIS A 406 6.07 -4.03 -27.69
N GLY A 407 5.62 -3.42 -28.80
CA GLY A 407 4.98 -2.11 -28.77
C GLY A 407 3.56 -2.19 -28.20
N VAL A 408 3.17 -1.24 -27.35
CA VAL A 408 1.89 -1.25 -26.66
C VAL A 408 1.17 0.07 -26.83
N ALA A 409 -0.11 0.03 -27.24
CA ALA A 409 -1.01 1.16 -27.13
C ALA A 409 -2.15 0.80 -26.16
N GLY A 410 -2.28 1.59 -25.10
CA GLY A 410 -3.38 1.47 -24.14
C GLY A 410 -4.51 2.45 -24.47
N ILE A 411 -5.74 1.97 -24.51
CA ILE A 411 -6.93 2.82 -24.65
C ILE A 411 -7.86 2.66 -23.45
N ASP A 412 -8.48 3.76 -23.04
CA ASP A 412 -9.52 3.74 -22.01
C ASP A 412 -10.65 4.70 -22.36
N GLY A 413 -11.88 4.30 -22.09
CA GLY A 413 -13.07 5.14 -22.29
C GLY A 413 -13.13 6.35 -21.36
N LEU A 414 -12.31 6.36 -20.32
CA LEU A 414 -12.22 7.44 -19.34
C LEU A 414 -11.26 8.53 -19.83
N LYS A 415 -11.53 9.76 -19.39
CA LYS A 415 -10.60 10.86 -19.57
C LYS A 415 -9.40 10.64 -18.64
N ILE A 416 -8.21 10.61 -19.21
CA ILE A 416 -6.95 10.51 -18.47
C ILE A 416 -6.26 11.87 -18.54
N GLU A 417 -6.04 12.50 -17.39
CA GLU A 417 -5.36 13.79 -17.33
C GLU A 417 -3.87 13.64 -17.68
N PRO A 418 -3.31 14.50 -18.55
CA PRO A 418 -1.89 14.41 -18.89
C PRO A 418 -1.01 14.77 -17.70
N LEU A 419 0.12 14.06 -17.56
CA LEU A 419 1.17 14.45 -16.63
C LEU A 419 2.08 15.51 -17.28
N PRO A 420 2.77 16.36 -16.48
CA PRO A 420 3.72 17.33 -17.01
C PRO A 420 4.76 16.66 -17.93
N ALA A 421 4.95 17.21 -19.14
CA ALA A 421 5.83 16.63 -20.17
C ALA A 421 7.27 16.41 -19.69
N ARG A 422 7.76 17.27 -18.80
CA ARG A 422 9.10 17.09 -18.20
C ARG A 422 9.23 15.79 -17.39
N PHE A 423 8.15 15.27 -16.84
CA PHE A 423 8.16 14.02 -16.06
C PHE A 423 7.76 12.81 -16.89
N SER A 424 6.75 12.93 -17.76
CA SER A 424 6.25 11.83 -18.58
C SER A 424 7.04 11.61 -19.87
N GLY A 425 7.71 12.65 -20.36
CA GLY A 425 8.34 12.64 -21.68
C GLY A 425 7.35 12.75 -22.84
N ILE A 426 6.08 13.10 -22.58
CA ILE A 426 5.02 13.21 -23.60
C ILE A 426 4.51 14.64 -23.64
N LYS A 427 4.61 15.29 -24.80
CA LYS A 427 4.06 16.63 -25.03
C LYS A 427 2.57 16.57 -25.40
N ALA A 428 1.90 17.72 -25.40
CA ALA A 428 0.48 17.83 -25.73
C ALA A 428 0.12 17.34 -27.14
N ASP A 429 1.07 17.39 -28.08
CA ASP A 429 0.93 16.89 -29.45
C ASP A 429 1.25 15.38 -29.61
N GLY A 430 1.56 14.70 -28.49
CA GLY A 430 1.96 13.29 -28.45
C GLY A 430 3.43 13.04 -28.78
N SER A 431 4.20 14.07 -29.17
CA SER A 431 5.62 13.89 -29.44
C SER A 431 6.43 13.67 -28.15
N ARG A 432 7.60 13.01 -28.30
CA ARG A 432 8.49 12.73 -27.16
C ARG A 432 9.39 13.91 -26.83
N ALA A 433 9.66 14.09 -25.56
CA ALA A 433 10.61 15.04 -25.01
C ALA A 433 11.55 14.32 -24.01
N PRO A 434 12.75 14.86 -23.79
CA PRO A 434 13.61 14.38 -22.71
C PRO A 434 12.88 14.47 -21.37
N VAL A 435 13.03 13.45 -20.54
CA VAL A 435 12.47 13.43 -19.18
C VAL A 435 13.46 14.00 -18.18
N GLU A 436 12.94 14.72 -17.21
CA GLU A 436 13.72 15.20 -16.07
C GLU A 436 13.72 14.13 -14.98
N PRO A 437 14.90 13.80 -14.39
CA PRO A 437 14.96 12.87 -13.28
C PRO A 437 14.34 13.49 -12.02
N ILE A 438 13.56 12.68 -11.29
CA ILE A 438 12.83 13.09 -10.10
C ILE A 438 13.69 12.79 -8.88
N ARG A 439 14.24 13.85 -8.27
CA ARG A 439 15.07 13.73 -7.08
C ARG A 439 14.24 13.41 -5.84
N ASP A 440 13.11 14.06 -5.69
CA ASP A 440 12.21 13.93 -4.55
C ASP A 440 10.81 13.59 -5.06
N VAL A 441 10.33 12.41 -4.71
CA VAL A 441 9.01 11.91 -5.10
C VAL A 441 7.86 12.80 -4.62
N GLN A 442 8.05 13.55 -3.55
CA GLN A 442 7.04 14.48 -3.02
C GLN A 442 6.66 15.57 -4.03
N THR A 443 7.55 15.88 -4.99
CA THR A 443 7.26 16.83 -6.07
C THR A 443 6.16 16.38 -7.03
N LEU A 444 5.83 15.08 -7.01
CA LEU A 444 4.72 14.50 -7.77
C LEU A 444 3.41 14.48 -7.00
N TYR A 445 3.47 14.58 -5.66
CA TYR A 445 2.31 14.35 -4.82
C TYR A 445 1.42 15.59 -4.72
N GLU A 446 0.14 15.35 -4.78
CA GLU A 446 -0.92 16.33 -4.56
C GLU A 446 -1.68 15.99 -3.29
N SER A 447 -2.33 17.00 -2.69
CA SER A 447 -3.24 16.78 -1.58
C SER A 447 -4.39 15.88 -2.02
N LEU A 448 -4.66 14.83 -1.26
CA LEU A 448 -5.81 13.95 -1.51
C LEU A 448 -7.15 14.68 -1.31
N ASP A 449 -7.17 15.75 -0.51
CA ASP A 449 -8.36 16.61 -0.35
C ASP A 449 -8.69 17.37 -1.64
N ASP A 450 -7.68 17.66 -2.49
CA ASP A 450 -7.88 18.26 -3.80
C ASP A 450 -8.25 17.25 -4.90
N ARG A 451 -8.25 15.98 -4.59
CA ARG A 451 -8.56 14.86 -5.50
C ARG A 451 -7.58 14.70 -6.65
N VAL A 452 -6.63 13.81 -6.48
CA VAL A 452 -5.71 13.40 -7.55
C VAL A 452 -6.48 12.67 -8.66
N MET A 453 -6.43 13.19 -9.88
CA MET A 453 -7.18 12.68 -11.03
C MET A 453 -6.29 12.03 -12.11
N ALA A 454 -5.09 11.64 -11.77
CA ALA A 454 -4.11 11.14 -12.72
C ALA A 454 -4.14 9.61 -12.91
N GLY A 455 -5.24 8.95 -12.58
CA GLY A 455 -5.38 7.49 -12.68
C GLY A 455 -5.81 6.99 -14.04
N PHE A 456 -5.79 5.67 -14.20
CA PHE A 456 -6.14 4.98 -15.43
C PHE A 456 -7.58 4.47 -15.48
N GLY A 457 -8.34 4.57 -14.40
CA GLY A 457 -9.70 4.04 -14.31
C GLY A 457 -9.82 2.73 -13.53
N GLY A 458 -11.03 2.21 -13.49
CA GLY A 458 -11.37 1.01 -12.73
C GLY A 458 -11.15 1.18 -11.22
N VAL A 459 -10.89 0.09 -10.52
CA VAL A 459 -10.66 0.08 -9.08
C VAL A 459 -9.46 0.92 -8.66
N ALA A 460 -8.48 1.10 -9.53
CA ALA A 460 -7.35 1.98 -9.29
C ALA A 460 -7.79 3.43 -9.15
N GLU A 461 -8.83 3.86 -9.86
CA GLU A 461 -9.30 5.22 -9.85
C GLU A 461 -10.16 5.54 -8.62
N TYR A 462 -11.02 4.63 -8.17
CA TYR A 462 -11.97 4.91 -7.09
C TYR A 462 -11.59 4.29 -5.73
N GLY A 463 -10.71 3.32 -5.67
CA GLY A 463 -10.33 2.64 -4.42
C GLY A 463 -9.26 3.38 -3.62
N ILE A 464 -9.47 4.65 -3.28
CA ILE A 464 -8.43 5.53 -2.78
C ILE A 464 -8.18 5.41 -1.29
N THR A 465 -9.21 5.74 -0.52
CA THR A 465 -9.04 6.14 0.87
C THR A 465 -8.89 4.97 1.83
N VAL A 466 -9.26 3.79 1.38
CA VAL A 466 -9.15 2.55 2.15
C VAL A 466 -8.02 1.68 1.63
N ARG A 467 -7.74 1.72 0.33
CA ARG A 467 -6.82 0.78 -0.32
C ARG A 467 -5.40 1.29 -0.41
N TRP A 468 -5.15 2.45 -1.05
CA TRP A 468 -3.82 3.04 -1.13
C TRP A 468 -3.85 4.53 -1.46
N ASP A 469 -2.69 5.17 -1.37
CA ASP A 469 -2.48 6.56 -1.75
C ASP A 469 -2.59 6.72 -3.26
N LYS A 470 -3.54 7.53 -3.73
CA LYS A 470 -3.79 7.77 -5.14
C LYS A 470 -2.62 8.43 -5.87
N ASN A 471 -1.75 9.13 -5.16
CA ASN A 471 -0.52 9.66 -5.75
C ASN A 471 0.36 8.55 -6.36
N PHE A 472 0.27 7.32 -5.86
CA PHE A 472 1.02 6.20 -6.42
C PHE A 472 0.58 5.82 -7.84
N LEU A 473 -0.62 6.19 -8.27
CA LEU A 473 -1.04 6.02 -9.66
C LEU A 473 -0.19 6.86 -10.63
N LYS A 474 0.32 8.03 -10.19
CA LYS A 474 1.27 8.82 -10.98
C LYS A 474 2.59 8.07 -11.18
N LEU A 475 3.05 7.35 -10.15
CA LEU A 475 4.24 6.50 -10.26
C LEU A 475 4.04 5.41 -11.32
N VAL A 476 2.92 4.68 -11.23
CA VAL A 476 2.56 3.64 -12.22
C VAL A 476 2.49 4.21 -13.63
N ARG A 477 1.88 5.40 -13.81
CA ARG A 477 1.85 6.06 -15.12
C ARG A 477 3.24 6.34 -15.65
N LEU A 478 4.13 6.89 -14.83
CA LEU A 478 5.49 7.23 -15.25
C LEU A 478 6.33 5.98 -15.57
N LEU A 479 6.10 4.85 -14.89
CA LEU A 479 6.73 3.57 -15.24
C LEU A 479 6.41 3.15 -16.68
N LEU A 480 5.24 3.51 -17.20
CA LEU A 480 4.79 3.17 -18.55
C LEU A 480 5.08 4.29 -19.55
N GLU A 481 4.63 5.52 -19.27
CA GLU A 481 4.67 6.64 -20.21
C GLU A 481 6.07 7.05 -20.62
N ARG A 482 7.07 6.85 -19.76
CA ARG A 482 8.48 7.13 -20.09
C ARG A 482 9.09 6.16 -21.08
N ARG A 483 8.46 5.02 -21.33
CA ARG A 483 8.93 4.01 -22.28
C ARG A 483 8.54 4.39 -23.71
N ALA A 484 9.50 4.30 -24.63
CA ALA A 484 9.29 4.65 -26.04
C ALA A 484 8.27 3.74 -26.72
N GLU A 485 8.18 2.49 -26.25
CA GLU A 485 7.29 1.45 -26.77
C GLU A 485 5.83 1.64 -26.36
N PHE A 486 5.53 2.61 -25.48
CA PHE A 486 4.19 2.82 -24.94
C PHE A 486 3.53 4.09 -25.47
N ALA A 487 2.25 3.97 -25.83
CA ALA A 487 1.36 5.08 -26.07
C ALA A 487 0.02 4.86 -25.32
N MET A 488 -0.61 5.93 -24.86
CA MET A 488 -1.88 5.84 -24.13
C MET A 488 -2.87 6.90 -24.62
N TYR A 489 -4.14 6.49 -24.79
CA TYR A 489 -5.20 7.35 -25.29
C TYR A 489 -6.42 7.25 -24.37
N GLY A 490 -6.70 8.33 -23.64
CA GLY A 490 -7.93 8.50 -22.85
C GLY A 490 -9.10 8.98 -23.70
N GLY A 491 -10.33 8.68 -23.30
CA GLY A 491 -11.54 9.03 -24.01
C GLY A 491 -11.81 8.16 -25.27
N VAL A 492 -11.08 7.07 -25.43
CA VAL A 492 -11.23 6.12 -26.54
C VAL A 492 -11.90 4.86 -26.04
N ARG A 493 -13.17 4.67 -26.43
CA ARG A 493 -13.96 3.52 -25.99
C ARG A 493 -13.87 2.38 -27.01
N PHE A 494 -13.38 1.22 -26.55
CA PHE A 494 -13.37 0.02 -27.39
C PHE A 494 -14.80 -0.49 -27.67
N GLY A 495 -15.05 -0.84 -28.92
CA GLY A 495 -16.38 -1.21 -29.42
C GLY A 495 -17.29 -0.02 -29.76
N GLY A 496 -16.86 1.21 -29.47
CA GLY A 496 -17.60 2.42 -29.80
C GLY A 496 -16.80 3.41 -30.64
N THR A 497 -15.57 3.74 -30.16
CA THR A 497 -14.64 4.63 -30.88
C THR A 497 -13.71 3.84 -31.79
N VAL A 498 -13.23 2.69 -31.32
CA VAL A 498 -12.37 1.75 -32.03
C VAL A 498 -12.98 0.36 -31.91
N THR A 499 -13.23 -0.29 -33.02
CA THR A 499 -13.71 -1.69 -33.11
C THR A 499 -12.53 -2.67 -33.18
N VAL A 500 -12.80 -3.96 -33.21
CA VAL A 500 -11.81 -5.01 -33.44
C VAL A 500 -11.19 -4.87 -34.82
N GLU A 501 -12.02 -4.62 -35.81
CA GLU A 501 -11.62 -4.44 -37.20
C GLU A 501 -10.72 -3.22 -37.34
N ASP A 502 -11.12 -2.07 -36.78
CA ASP A 502 -10.33 -0.86 -36.80
C ASP A 502 -8.95 -1.09 -36.15
N ALA A 503 -8.86 -1.87 -35.06
CA ALA A 503 -7.60 -2.18 -34.41
C ALA A 503 -6.61 -2.89 -35.33
N PHE A 504 -7.08 -3.88 -36.11
CA PHE A 504 -6.23 -4.57 -37.09
C PHE A 504 -5.92 -3.69 -38.30
N GLU A 505 -6.84 -2.85 -38.76
CA GLU A 505 -6.57 -1.86 -39.82
C GLU A 505 -5.54 -0.81 -39.41
N LEU A 506 -5.51 -0.43 -38.13
CA LEU A 506 -4.48 0.45 -37.55
C LEU A 506 -3.11 -0.22 -37.39
N GLY A 507 -3.01 -1.51 -37.71
CA GLY A 507 -1.76 -2.27 -37.74
C GLY A 507 -1.36 -2.85 -36.37
N PHE A 508 -2.32 -3.13 -35.50
CA PHE A 508 -2.09 -3.94 -34.30
C PHE A 508 -2.13 -5.43 -34.66
N ASP A 509 -1.26 -6.21 -34.04
CA ASP A 509 -1.19 -7.67 -34.23
C ASP A 509 -2.09 -8.41 -33.23
N HIS A 510 -2.34 -7.81 -32.07
CA HIS A 510 -3.15 -8.37 -30.98
C HIS A 510 -4.01 -7.30 -30.32
N VAL A 511 -5.17 -7.73 -29.82
CA VAL A 511 -6.05 -6.94 -28.95
C VAL A 511 -6.22 -7.66 -27.62
N ALA A 512 -5.83 -7.00 -26.52
CA ALA A 512 -5.99 -7.50 -25.16
C ALA A 512 -7.20 -6.82 -24.51
N LEU A 513 -8.17 -7.60 -24.05
CA LEU A 513 -9.40 -7.11 -23.42
C LEU A 513 -9.23 -7.04 -21.90
N CYS A 514 -8.92 -5.85 -21.39
CA CYS A 514 -8.68 -5.56 -19.98
C CYS A 514 -9.75 -4.65 -19.37
N MET A 515 -10.99 -4.73 -19.89
CA MET A 515 -12.11 -3.83 -19.57
C MET A 515 -12.80 -4.13 -18.23
N GLY A 516 -12.28 -5.06 -17.44
CA GLY A 516 -12.89 -5.48 -16.18
C GLY A 516 -14.22 -6.21 -16.36
N ALA A 517 -15.06 -6.19 -15.33
CA ALA A 517 -16.38 -6.83 -15.37
C ALA A 517 -17.41 -6.05 -16.24
N GLY A 518 -17.07 -4.82 -16.62
CA GLY A 518 -17.91 -3.96 -17.46
C GLY A 518 -19.18 -3.48 -16.76
N LYS A 519 -20.24 -4.26 -16.77
CA LYS A 519 -21.53 -3.88 -16.19
C LYS A 519 -21.61 -4.21 -14.70
N PRO A 520 -21.96 -3.25 -13.83
CA PRO A 520 -22.24 -3.56 -12.43
C PRO A 520 -23.49 -4.45 -12.30
N THR A 521 -23.53 -5.28 -11.27
CA THR A 521 -24.70 -6.09 -10.96
C THR A 521 -25.85 -5.18 -10.55
N VAL A 522 -26.96 -5.27 -11.26
CA VAL A 522 -28.21 -4.59 -10.90
C VAL A 522 -29.00 -5.54 -10.00
N LEU A 523 -29.36 -5.06 -8.81
CA LEU A 523 -30.19 -5.83 -7.88
C LEU A 523 -31.65 -5.76 -8.33
N ASP A 524 -32.29 -6.92 -8.44
CA ASP A 524 -33.73 -7.03 -8.72
C ASP A 524 -34.52 -6.85 -7.38
N ILE A 525 -34.67 -5.60 -7.01
CA ILE A 525 -35.41 -5.20 -5.81
C ILE A 525 -36.49 -4.17 -6.17
N PRO A 526 -37.60 -4.11 -5.43
CA PRO A 526 -38.58 -3.06 -5.59
C PRO A 526 -37.96 -1.67 -5.52
N ASN A 527 -38.33 -0.78 -6.42
CA ASN A 527 -37.79 0.58 -6.53
C ASN A 527 -36.28 0.67 -6.85
N GLY A 528 -35.67 -0.37 -7.39
CA GLY A 528 -34.24 -0.38 -7.73
C GLY A 528 -33.82 0.69 -8.75
N LEU A 529 -34.76 1.30 -9.46
CA LEU A 529 -34.57 2.43 -10.38
C LEU A 529 -35.10 3.77 -9.82
N ALA A 530 -35.49 3.82 -8.56
CA ALA A 530 -35.96 5.05 -7.95
C ALA A 530 -34.83 6.10 -7.92
N ARG A 531 -35.22 7.39 -7.94
CA ARG A 531 -34.29 8.51 -7.81
C ARG A 531 -33.46 8.36 -6.53
N GLY A 532 -32.13 8.43 -6.64
CA GLY A 532 -31.18 8.26 -5.53
C GLY A 532 -30.60 6.84 -5.39
N VAL A 533 -31.17 5.83 -6.08
CA VAL A 533 -30.57 4.50 -6.15
C VAL A 533 -29.47 4.49 -7.22
N ARG A 534 -28.26 4.07 -6.84
CA ARG A 534 -27.09 4.05 -7.73
C ARG A 534 -26.23 2.82 -7.49
N ALA A 535 -25.55 2.35 -8.53
CA ALA A 535 -24.48 1.40 -8.35
C ALA A 535 -23.28 2.08 -7.65
N ALA A 536 -22.64 1.38 -6.75
CA ALA A 536 -21.49 1.90 -5.99
C ALA A 536 -20.34 2.34 -6.93
N SER A 537 -20.05 1.55 -7.96
CA SER A 537 -19.04 1.89 -8.98
C SER A 537 -19.39 3.19 -9.72
N ASP A 538 -20.66 3.40 -10.08
CA ASP A 538 -21.08 4.60 -10.79
C ASP A 538 -20.93 5.85 -9.91
N PHE A 539 -21.28 5.73 -8.62
CA PHE A 539 -21.05 6.80 -7.65
C PHE A 539 -19.58 7.16 -7.52
N LEU A 540 -18.73 6.16 -7.28
CA LEU A 540 -17.30 6.37 -7.04
C LEU A 540 -16.58 6.89 -8.29
N MET A 541 -16.89 6.32 -9.46
CA MET A 541 -16.30 6.75 -10.73
C MET A 541 -16.75 8.17 -11.10
N ALA A 542 -18.03 8.49 -10.95
CA ALA A 542 -18.52 9.84 -11.23
C ALA A 542 -17.90 10.87 -10.26
N LEU A 543 -17.80 10.55 -8.96
CA LEU A 543 -17.13 11.41 -7.97
C LEU A 543 -15.69 11.74 -8.38
N GLN A 544 -14.97 10.74 -8.89
CA GLN A 544 -13.58 10.87 -9.28
C GLN A 544 -13.41 11.59 -10.64
N LEU A 545 -14.09 11.08 -11.69
CA LEU A 545 -13.86 11.53 -13.06
C LEU A 545 -14.42 12.92 -13.37
N THR A 546 -15.54 13.29 -12.73
CA THR A 546 -16.10 14.63 -12.90
C THR A 546 -15.37 15.67 -12.04
N GLY A 547 -14.51 15.21 -11.12
CA GLY A 547 -13.89 16.07 -10.13
C GLY A 547 -14.90 16.70 -9.17
N ALA A 548 -16.06 16.06 -8.94
CA ALA A 548 -17.12 16.62 -8.10
C ALA A 548 -16.64 16.95 -6.67
N ALA A 549 -15.63 16.22 -6.18
CA ALA A 549 -14.99 16.50 -4.89
C ALA A 549 -14.05 17.70 -4.89
N LYS A 550 -13.69 18.27 -6.03
CA LYS A 550 -12.87 19.49 -6.10
C LYS A 550 -13.73 20.72 -5.84
N THR A 551 -13.19 21.67 -5.12
CA THR A 551 -13.90 22.94 -4.79
C THR A 551 -14.17 23.79 -6.02
N ASP A 552 -13.28 23.75 -7.02
CA ASP A 552 -13.34 24.50 -8.27
C ASP A 552 -14.14 23.82 -9.39
N SER A 553 -14.49 22.53 -9.24
CA SER A 553 -15.28 21.81 -10.25
C SER A 553 -16.74 22.28 -10.27
N ILE A 554 -17.27 22.50 -11.49
CA ILE A 554 -18.69 22.78 -11.68
C ILE A 554 -19.58 21.55 -11.45
N ALA A 555 -19.01 20.35 -11.56
CA ALA A 555 -19.72 19.12 -11.33
C ALA A 555 -20.21 19.02 -9.88
N ASN A 556 -21.45 18.56 -9.71
CA ASN A 556 -22.05 18.38 -8.40
C ASN A 556 -22.85 17.09 -8.42
N MET A 557 -22.43 16.13 -7.61
CA MET A 557 -23.20 14.89 -7.44
C MET A 557 -24.14 15.09 -6.26
N GLN A 558 -25.43 14.85 -6.47
CA GLN A 558 -26.39 14.96 -5.39
C GLN A 558 -26.32 13.73 -4.48
N LEU A 559 -25.93 13.96 -3.23
CA LEU A 559 -25.94 13.00 -2.15
C LEU A 559 -26.82 13.56 -1.03
N ARG A 560 -27.83 12.80 -0.57
CA ARG A 560 -28.67 13.17 0.57
C ARG A 560 -28.42 12.22 1.73
N LEU A 561 -28.67 12.68 2.95
CA LEU A 561 -28.64 11.87 4.17
C LEU A 561 -30.06 11.41 4.55
N PRO A 562 -30.22 10.22 5.14
CA PRO A 562 -29.20 9.19 5.36
C PRO A 562 -28.80 8.43 4.07
N VAL A 563 -27.53 8.00 4.01
CA VAL A 563 -27.04 7.14 2.92
C VAL A 563 -27.04 5.69 3.39
N VAL A 564 -27.70 4.83 2.64
CA VAL A 564 -27.69 3.38 2.86
C VAL A 564 -26.80 2.72 1.82
N VAL A 565 -25.75 2.04 2.27
CA VAL A 565 -24.84 1.29 1.41
C VAL A 565 -25.13 -0.20 1.56
N VAL A 566 -25.59 -0.83 0.47
CA VAL A 566 -25.92 -2.26 0.46
C VAL A 566 -24.68 -3.05 0.03
N GLY A 567 -24.11 -3.83 0.96
CA GLY A 567 -22.93 -4.68 0.76
C GLY A 567 -21.90 -4.55 1.87
N GLY A 568 -20.99 -5.52 1.98
CA GLY A 568 -19.93 -5.59 3.00
C GLY A 568 -18.52 -5.71 2.42
N GLY A 569 -18.37 -5.65 1.09
CA GLY A 569 -17.06 -5.73 0.44
C GLY A 569 -16.31 -4.40 0.42
N LEU A 570 -15.07 -4.40 -0.10
CA LEU A 570 -14.22 -3.21 -0.16
C LEU A 570 -14.86 -2.04 -0.90
N THR A 571 -15.59 -2.30 -2.00
CA THR A 571 -16.29 -1.25 -2.75
C THR A 571 -17.41 -0.59 -1.93
N ALA A 572 -18.10 -1.35 -1.07
CA ALA A 572 -19.10 -0.79 -0.16
C ALA A 572 -18.44 0.09 0.92
N ILE A 573 -17.29 -0.34 1.45
CA ILE A 573 -16.50 0.46 2.40
C ILE A 573 -16.02 1.75 1.73
N ASP A 574 -15.48 1.67 0.51
CA ASP A 574 -15.07 2.85 -0.27
C ASP A 574 -16.26 3.81 -0.44
N THR A 575 -17.43 3.28 -0.85
CA THR A 575 -18.65 4.09 -1.04
C THR A 575 -19.07 4.79 0.25
N ALA A 576 -19.09 4.09 1.36
CA ALA A 576 -19.47 4.66 2.66
C ALA A 576 -18.49 5.76 3.09
N THR A 577 -17.19 5.50 3.01
CA THR A 577 -16.16 6.46 3.43
C THR A 577 -16.08 7.68 2.52
N GLU A 578 -16.24 7.49 1.21
CA GLU A 578 -16.27 8.59 0.24
C GLU A 578 -17.56 9.44 0.40
N SER A 579 -18.70 8.84 0.68
CA SER A 579 -19.93 9.58 0.99
C SER A 579 -19.75 10.48 2.20
N LEU A 580 -19.12 9.99 3.27
CA LEU A 580 -18.82 10.77 4.47
C LEU A 580 -17.86 11.94 4.19
N ALA A 581 -16.88 11.75 3.30
CA ALA A 581 -15.93 12.79 2.93
C ALA A 581 -16.56 13.85 1.99
N TYR A 582 -17.38 13.40 1.04
CA TYR A 582 -17.94 14.24 0.00
C TYR A 582 -19.11 15.11 0.47
N TYR A 583 -19.98 14.60 1.34
CA TYR A 583 -21.19 15.32 1.74
C TYR A 583 -20.93 16.73 2.29
N PRO A 584 -20.00 16.94 3.24
CA PRO A 584 -19.69 18.29 3.72
C PRO A 584 -19.24 19.23 2.63
N LEU A 585 -18.39 18.74 1.73
CA LEU A 585 -17.87 19.52 0.62
C LEU A 585 -18.99 19.89 -0.38
N GLN A 586 -19.89 18.96 -0.67
CA GLN A 586 -21.05 19.21 -1.53
C GLN A 586 -21.90 20.36 -1.01
N VAL A 587 -22.26 20.34 0.29
CA VAL A 587 -23.13 21.37 0.86
C VAL A 587 -22.42 22.72 0.97
N GLU A 588 -21.12 22.75 1.30
CA GLU A 588 -20.32 23.97 1.32
C GLU A 588 -20.20 24.59 -0.09
N LYS A 589 -19.96 23.79 -1.14
CA LYS A 589 -19.97 24.25 -2.54
C LYS A 589 -21.35 24.80 -2.94
N PHE A 590 -22.42 24.13 -2.51
CA PHE A 590 -23.78 24.57 -2.79
C PHE A 590 -24.05 25.93 -2.17
N LEU A 591 -23.71 26.12 -0.89
CA LEU A 591 -23.90 27.40 -0.20
C LEU A 591 -23.10 28.55 -0.86
N MET A 592 -21.84 28.31 -1.18
CA MET A 592 -21.00 29.30 -1.85
C MET A 592 -21.62 29.75 -3.19
N ARG A 593 -22.11 28.82 -4.00
CA ARG A 593 -22.75 29.12 -5.29
C ARG A 593 -24.08 29.81 -5.12
N TYR A 594 -24.88 29.38 -4.15
CA TYR A 594 -26.15 30.03 -3.80
C TYR A 594 -25.94 31.48 -3.40
N GLU A 595 -24.99 31.75 -2.50
CA GLU A 595 -24.67 33.13 -2.06
C GLU A 595 -24.16 33.97 -3.22
N THR A 596 -23.36 33.42 -4.14
CA THR A 596 -22.89 34.14 -5.33
C THR A 596 -24.05 34.52 -6.24
N LEU A 597 -24.96 33.58 -6.53
CA LEU A 597 -26.11 33.81 -7.38
C LEU A 597 -27.13 34.75 -6.74
N ALA A 598 -27.35 34.60 -5.43
CA ALA A 598 -28.25 35.47 -4.67
C ALA A 598 -27.73 36.93 -4.59
N ALA A 599 -26.41 37.11 -4.50
CA ALA A 599 -25.80 38.43 -4.55
C ALA A 599 -25.92 39.11 -5.93
N ASP A 600 -25.89 38.35 -7.01
CA ASP A 600 -26.03 38.84 -8.39
C ASP A 600 -27.49 39.09 -8.80
N SER A 601 -28.35 38.14 -8.57
CA SER A 601 -29.72 38.14 -9.12
C SER A 601 -30.83 38.32 -8.08
N GLY A 602 -30.49 38.36 -6.80
CA GLY A 602 -31.43 38.37 -5.68
C GLY A 602 -31.87 36.96 -5.24
N GLU A 603 -32.08 36.80 -3.94
CA GLU A 603 -32.41 35.52 -3.32
C GLU A 603 -33.73 34.92 -3.86
N ASP A 604 -34.76 35.78 -3.97
CA ASP A 604 -36.09 35.35 -4.47
C ASP A 604 -36.00 34.84 -5.90
N ALA A 605 -35.26 35.51 -6.79
CA ALA A 605 -35.08 35.12 -8.17
C ALA A 605 -34.34 33.79 -8.34
N VAL A 606 -33.45 33.44 -7.42
CA VAL A 606 -32.80 32.10 -7.38
C VAL A 606 -33.76 31.05 -6.92
N ARG A 607 -34.55 31.31 -5.88
CA ARG A 607 -35.47 30.36 -5.25
C ARG A 607 -36.72 30.10 -6.11
N GLU A 608 -37.18 31.07 -6.87
CA GLU A 608 -38.33 30.95 -7.77
C GLU A 608 -38.10 29.90 -8.88
N LYS A 609 -36.85 29.63 -9.22
CA LYS A 609 -36.49 28.64 -10.25
C LYS A 609 -36.58 27.20 -9.77
N TRP A 610 -36.72 26.98 -8.45
CA TRP A 610 -36.76 25.63 -7.88
C TRP A 610 -38.17 25.06 -7.84
N ASP A 611 -38.32 23.81 -8.25
CA ASP A 611 -39.53 23.04 -7.95
C ASP A 611 -39.60 22.69 -6.44
N ASP A 612 -40.70 22.11 -6.00
CA ASP A 612 -40.91 21.81 -4.56
C ASP A 612 -39.85 20.84 -4.02
N GLN A 613 -39.42 19.84 -4.82
CA GLN A 613 -38.40 18.88 -4.42
C GLN A 613 -37.01 19.52 -4.38
N GLU A 614 -36.68 20.33 -5.37
CA GLU A 614 -35.42 21.06 -5.40
C GLU A 614 -35.31 22.05 -4.24
N ARG A 615 -36.43 22.68 -3.88
CA ARG A 615 -36.52 23.57 -2.72
C ARG A 615 -36.25 22.85 -1.41
N GLU A 616 -36.89 21.68 -1.21
CA GLU A 616 -36.64 20.84 -0.03
C GLU A 616 -35.16 20.47 0.11
N ILE A 617 -34.54 20.00 -1.00
CA ILE A 617 -33.12 19.62 -1.03
C ILE A 617 -32.22 20.84 -0.79
N ALA A 618 -32.51 21.97 -1.42
CA ALA A 618 -31.74 23.19 -1.26
C ALA A 618 -31.76 23.70 0.19
N GLU A 619 -32.93 23.72 0.84
CA GLU A 619 -33.05 24.12 2.26
C GLU A 619 -32.25 23.21 3.18
N GLU A 620 -32.31 21.88 2.95
CA GLU A 620 -31.50 20.91 3.70
C GLU A 620 -30.00 21.21 3.54
N PHE A 621 -29.53 21.41 2.30
CA PHE A 621 -28.12 21.69 2.01
C PHE A 621 -27.67 23.03 2.58
N LEU A 622 -28.48 24.07 2.48
CA LEU A 622 -28.17 25.38 3.06
C LEU A 622 -28.08 25.32 4.59
N ALA A 623 -29.02 24.63 5.24
CA ALA A 623 -28.99 24.45 6.69
C ALA A 623 -27.72 23.70 7.14
N HIS A 624 -27.39 22.59 6.50
CA HIS A 624 -26.19 21.81 6.84
C HIS A 624 -24.91 22.58 6.53
N ALA A 625 -24.84 23.31 5.42
CA ALA A 625 -23.66 24.09 5.06
C ALA A 625 -23.40 25.23 6.06
N ARG A 626 -24.46 25.92 6.53
CA ARG A 626 -24.34 26.96 7.56
C ARG A 626 -23.82 26.37 8.87
N ALA A 627 -24.34 25.22 9.28
CA ALA A 627 -23.86 24.51 10.48
C ALA A 627 -22.38 24.06 10.35
N VAL A 628 -21.96 23.59 9.16
CA VAL A 628 -20.55 23.27 8.88
C VAL A 628 -19.68 24.52 9.00
N ARG A 629 -20.12 25.65 8.44
CA ARG A 629 -19.40 26.92 8.50
C ARG A 629 -19.24 27.42 9.94
N GLU A 630 -20.31 27.34 10.74
CA GLU A 630 -20.31 27.72 12.16
C GLU A 630 -19.35 26.85 12.97
N GLU A 631 -19.39 25.52 12.76
CA GLU A 631 -18.48 24.57 13.44
C GLU A 631 -17.02 24.83 13.07
N ARG A 632 -16.72 25.09 11.79
CA ARG A 632 -15.35 25.46 11.36
C ARG A 632 -14.87 26.74 12.04
N ALA A 633 -15.73 27.75 12.13
CA ALA A 633 -15.40 29.01 12.77
C ALA A 633 -15.20 28.83 14.30
N LEU A 634 -16.02 28.01 14.94
CA LEU A 634 -15.90 27.67 16.36
C LEU A 634 -14.59 26.90 16.62
N ALA A 635 -14.34 25.85 15.85
CA ALA A 635 -13.15 25.03 15.97
C ALA A 635 -11.86 25.84 15.78
N ALA A 636 -11.85 26.78 14.83
CA ALA A 636 -10.72 27.67 14.62
C ALA A 636 -10.47 28.60 15.83
N ARG A 637 -11.55 29.12 16.45
CA ARG A 637 -11.44 29.95 17.66
C ARG A 637 -10.92 29.15 18.87
N GLU A 638 -11.31 27.89 18.95
CA GLU A 638 -10.92 26.98 20.05
C GLU A 638 -9.61 26.24 19.82
N GLY A 639 -8.97 26.41 18.66
CA GLY A 639 -7.71 25.75 18.31
C GLY A 639 -7.82 24.23 18.20
N ARG A 640 -9.01 23.70 17.85
CA ARG A 640 -9.29 22.26 17.71
C ARG A 640 -9.68 21.90 16.27
N ALA A 641 -9.69 20.60 15.98
CA ALA A 641 -10.28 20.10 14.74
C ALA A 641 -11.81 20.25 14.73
N ALA A 642 -12.38 20.64 13.59
CA ALA A 642 -13.82 20.74 13.40
C ALA A 642 -14.49 19.35 13.43
N ARG A 643 -15.67 19.25 14.04
CA ARG A 643 -16.45 18.00 14.22
C ARG A 643 -17.55 17.86 13.17
N ILE A 644 -17.18 18.01 11.91
CA ILE A 644 -18.12 18.13 10.78
C ILE A 644 -18.98 16.88 10.59
N VAL A 645 -18.44 15.70 10.84
CA VAL A 645 -19.17 14.41 10.68
C VAL A 645 -20.34 14.29 11.68
N GLU A 646 -20.37 15.09 12.73
CA GLU A 646 -21.45 15.08 13.73
C GLU A 646 -22.67 15.90 13.28
N ILE A 647 -22.49 16.83 12.35
CA ILE A 647 -23.55 17.73 11.86
C ILE A 647 -24.63 16.95 11.09
N GLY A 648 -24.24 15.95 10.28
CA GLY A 648 -25.19 15.09 9.59
C GLY A 648 -25.89 14.05 10.47
N ARG A 649 -25.45 13.84 11.72
CA ARG A 649 -26.08 12.93 12.69
C ARG A 649 -27.14 13.60 13.56
N ALA A 650 -27.19 14.90 13.60
CA ALA A 650 -28.16 15.65 14.43
C ALA A 650 -29.60 15.52 13.94
N HIS A 651 -29.86 14.81 12.85
CA HIS A 651 -31.16 14.63 12.24
C HIS A 651 -31.53 13.16 12.00
N VAL A 652 -30.90 12.20 12.71
CA VAL A 652 -31.29 10.77 12.69
C VAL A 652 -31.92 10.38 14.03
#